data_a8968b9d76bcdb3e8f21813343bf5033
#
_entry.id   a8968b9d76bcdb3e8f21813343bf5033
#
_cell.length_a   1.000
_cell.length_b   1.000
_cell.length_c   1.000
_cell.angle_alpha   90.00
_cell.angle_beta   90.00
_cell.angle_gamma   90.00
#
_symmetry.space_group_name_H-M   'P 1'
#
loop_
_entity.id
_entity.type
_entity.pdbx_description
1 polymer ?
#
loop_
_entity_poly.entity_id
_entity_poly.type
_entity_poly.pdbx_seq_one_letter_code
_entity_poly.pdbx_strand_id
1 'polypeptide(L)'
;MTTTQPWASPRRRRRRTTASTTRADIQGLRMVAVLLVIVDHLFGWPRGGFIGVDVFFVVSGFLITGLLLREFDRTGSISIAGFYRRRIRRIVPIATLVLVLTTVAGALVYASSRAASIGMDAVWAFFFASNWRFAIKGTDYFNADAAISPLQHYWSLSVEEQFYLVWPALMFAIGLLVARRSWSGIVTRVLSAAVMGAIVAASFVWALHDTATDQSWAYFSTFTRVWELGVGALLAIGAGWISHLSRTARAPLAWLGLGTIGVGAFVINEAGAFPAPLAAIPVAGAAMVIAAGIGTPAPFIAPLTNKVSVYTGDISYSLYLWHWPNIVILGSIMDVNAYYYITVLFATFGLSVASYHFVEDPIRRSNFLEPRAVRAEARRKRKNRLGSKDYPPAVRYAGLGALTLLTVAVAAFSLKPLDPPATPPARTATDPAIASGEVAMPMGPAQSALAAEIDAAVNATEWPALSPTMDEAITGAQAPSGIAECGLVERPDAAQCTWGAPDAPKTIMVLGDSMAMSFVLPIKNFAEASGGQWKARSEAMFGCTFVDMDVSTQDADTSAACPARKAAAIAAVNEVRPDVVIITNLHTDITAELWIPGVKRLTDQFAANVGKILILSAPPNDKKPTDCYTRTSKPADCLSRVTDTWKARSRADRNLAYRVGGTYIDSRGLFCTPDNYCPSFVGTTPVKSDSAHITIEYGVKTSRAFIELLLTEGL
;
A
#
# COMPACT_ATOMS: atom_id res chain seq x y z
N MET A 1 -17.08 42.02 -84.11
CA MET A 1 -16.43 42.41 -82.84
C MET A 1 -16.95 41.48 -81.78
N THR A 2 -16.16 40.43 -81.52
CA THR A 2 -16.48 39.35 -80.59
C THR A 2 -15.66 39.57 -79.33
N THR A 3 -16.34 39.90 -78.25
CA THR A 3 -15.69 40.04 -76.91
C THR A 3 -15.68 38.70 -76.19
N THR A 4 -14.50 38.18 -75.99
CA THR A 4 -14.23 36.96 -75.18
C THR A 4 -14.19 37.32 -73.71
N GLN A 5 -15.08 36.71 -72.90
CA GLN A 5 -15.00 36.77 -71.45
C GLN A 5 -13.92 35.80 -70.94
N PRO A 6 -13.11 36.18 -69.91
CA PRO A 6 -12.12 35.27 -69.31
C PRO A 6 -12.78 34.32 -68.29
N TRP A 7 -12.41 33.05 -68.41
CA TRP A 7 -12.76 31.97 -67.50
C TRP A 7 -12.26 32.21 -66.08
N ALA A 8 -13.16 32.34 -65.10
CA ALA A 8 -12.85 32.38 -63.70
C ALA A 8 -12.50 30.95 -63.21
N SER A 9 -11.31 30.72 -62.76
CA SER A 9 -10.84 29.46 -62.13
C SER A 9 -11.61 29.20 -60.85
N PRO A 10 -12.04 27.94 -60.54
CA PRO A 10 -12.72 27.62 -59.31
C PRO A 10 -11.78 27.75 -58.13
N ARG A 11 -12.07 28.71 -57.23
CA ARG A 11 -11.41 28.86 -55.93
C ARG A 11 -11.50 27.52 -55.19
N ARG A 12 -10.37 26.78 -55.04
CA ARG A 12 -10.18 25.65 -54.16
C ARG A 12 -10.59 26.08 -52.74
N ARG A 13 -11.78 25.70 -52.32
CA ARG A 13 -12.21 25.76 -50.93
C ARG A 13 -11.24 24.93 -50.10
N ARG A 14 -10.29 25.58 -49.45
CA ARG A 14 -9.40 24.98 -48.44
C ARG A 14 -10.31 24.31 -47.41
N ARG A 15 -10.44 22.99 -47.50
CA ARG A 15 -11.03 22.16 -46.43
C ARG A 15 -10.24 22.50 -45.15
N ARG A 16 -10.81 23.33 -44.26
CA ARG A 16 -10.37 23.42 -42.89
C ARG A 16 -10.47 22.00 -42.32
N THR A 17 -9.36 21.30 -42.30
CA THR A 17 -9.21 20.15 -41.42
C THR A 17 -9.42 20.68 -40.01
N THR A 18 -10.55 20.36 -39.43
CA THR A 18 -10.75 20.50 -38.00
C THR A 18 -9.73 19.58 -37.36
N ALA A 19 -8.55 20.10 -37.10
CA ALA A 19 -7.61 19.47 -36.20
C ALA A 19 -8.36 19.29 -34.87
N SER A 20 -8.54 18.06 -34.47
CA SER A 20 -8.92 17.72 -33.12
C SER A 20 -7.91 18.38 -32.19
N THR A 21 -8.26 19.53 -31.60
CA THR A 21 -7.39 20.22 -30.66
C THR A 21 -7.44 19.44 -29.34
N THR A 22 -6.57 18.46 -29.24
CA THR A 22 -6.25 17.83 -27.93
C THR A 22 -5.78 18.96 -27.01
N ARG A 23 -6.36 19.08 -25.83
CA ARG A 23 -5.95 20.01 -24.77
C ARG A 23 -4.55 19.64 -24.29
N ALA A 24 -3.52 20.35 -24.81
CA ALA A 24 -2.11 20.08 -24.47
C ALA A 24 -1.83 20.32 -22.98
N ASP A 25 -2.46 21.31 -22.39
CA ASP A 25 -2.36 21.64 -20.97
C ASP A 25 -2.88 20.49 -20.06
N ILE A 26 -3.94 19.79 -20.46
CA ILE A 26 -4.40 18.59 -19.75
C ILE A 26 -3.38 17.45 -19.86
N GLN A 27 -2.75 17.26 -21.01
CA GLN A 27 -1.71 16.24 -21.12
C GLN A 27 -0.50 16.58 -20.25
N GLY A 28 -0.10 17.88 -20.21
CA GLY A 28 0.95 18.32 -19.30
C GLY A 28 0.58 18.14 -17.81
N LEU A 29 -0.67 18.40 -17.44
CA LEU A 29 -1.13 18.16 -16.08
C LEU A 29 -1.11 16.66 -15.70
N ARG A 30 -1.46 15.78 -16.64
CA ARG A 30 -1.31 14.32 -16.49
C ARG A 30 0.14 13.89 -16.33
N MET A 31 1.07 14.55 -17.06
CA MET A 31 2.51 14.34 -16.88
C MET A 31 2.93 14.71 -15.45
N VAL A 32 2.55 15.89 -14.97
CA VAL A 32 2.86 16.32 -13.59
C VAL A 32 2.33 15.29 -12.57
N ALA A 33 1.08 14.88 -12.72
CA ALA A 33 0.45 13.91 -11.83
C ALA A 33 1.17 12.56 -11.79
N VAL A 34 1.48 11.97 -12.95
CA VAL A 34 2.15 10.66 -12.98
C VAL A 34 3.59 10.71 -12.48
N LEU A 35 4.30 11.80 -12.78
CA LEU A 35 5.68 11.95 -12.31
C LEU A 35 5.75 12.16 -10.79
N LEU A 36 4.82 12.92 -10.19
CA LEU A 36 4.73 13.05 -8.74
C LEU A 36 4.56 11.68 -8.08
N VAL A 37 3.63 10.85 -8.58
CA VAL A 37 3.40 9.51 -8.04
C VAL A 37 4.64 8.61 -8.22
N ILE A 38 5.27 8.61 -9.39
CA ILE A 38 6.45 7.75 -9.63
C ILE A 38 7.62 8.15 -8.75
N VAL A 39 7.88 9.45 -8.60
CA VAL A 39 9.01 9.96 -7.81
C VAL A 39 8.81 9.68 -6.32
N ASP A 40 7.60 9.87 -5.82
CA ASP A 40 7.22 9.55 -4.46
C ASP A 40 7.39 8.05 -4.16
N HIS A 41 6.75 7.21 -4.95
CA HIS A 41 6.81 5.75 -4.75
C HIS A 41 8.22 5.16 -4.90
N LEU A 42 9.07 5.76 -5.74
CA LEU A 42 10.40 5.23 -5.99
C LEU A 42 11.46 5.78 -5.01
N PHE A 43 11.37 7.06 -4.65
CA PHE A 43 12.38 7.75 -3.86
C PHE A 43 11.89 8.16 -2.45
N GLY A 44 10.60 7.99 -2.15
CA GLY A 44 9.99 8.47 -0.90
C GLY A 44 10.01 10.01 -0.78
N TRP A 45 10.12 10.73 -1.90
CA TRP A 45 10.21 12.19 -1.92
C TRP A 45 9.71 12.78 -3.25
N PRO A 46 8.94 13.89 -3.22
CA PRO A 46 8.35 14.53 -2.03
C PRO A 46 7.27 13.63 -1.39
N ARG A 47 7.20 13.57 -0.05
CA ARG A 47 6.32 12.65 0.69
C ARG A 47 4.82 12.77 0.37
N GLY A 48 4.39 13.87 -0.20
CA GLY A 48 3.02 14.07 -0.69
C GLY A 48 2.85 13.83 -2.17
N GLY A 49 3.79 13.17 -2.86
CA GLY A 49 3.70 12.95 -4.30
C GLY A 49 2.53 12.05 -4.72
N PHE A 50 2.01 11.22 -3.81
CA PHE A 50 0.80 10.42 -4.01
C PHE A 50 -0.45 11.25 -4.37
N ILE A 51 -0.49 12.57 -4.04
CA ILE A 51 -1.57 13.48 -4.45
C ILE A 51 -1.73 13.61 -5.97
N GLY A 52 -0.78 13.11 -6.76
CA GLY A 52 -0.94 12.99 -8.21
C GLY A 52 -2.18 12.20 -8.61
N VAL A 53 -2.64 11.26 -7.77
CA VAL A 53 -3.89 10.51 -7.97
C VAL A 53 -5.11 11.44 -7.91
N ASP A 54 -5.16 12.37 -6.96
CA ASP A 54 -6.24 13.35 -6.82
C ASP A 54 -6.33 14.27 -8.05
N VAL A 55 -5.16 14.67 -8.57
CA VAL A 55 -5.09 15.41 -9.84
C VAL A 55 -5.67 14.60 -11.01
N PHE A 56 -5.38 13.28 -11.08
CA PHE A 56 -5.97 12.40 -12.09
C PHE A 56 -7.48 12.30 -11.94
N PHE A 57 -8.01 12.20 -10.73
CA PHE A 57 -9.46 12.14 -10.50
C PHE A 57 -10.17 13.40 -11.02
N VAL A 58 -9.66 14.60 -10.75
CA VAL A 58 -10.23 15.84 -11.29
C VAL A 58 -10.16 15.86 -12.83
N VAL A 59 -9.02 15.49 -13.42
CA VAL A 59 -8.87 15.41 -14.88
C VAL A 59 -9.87 14.43 -15.50
N SER A 60 -10.05 13.27 -14.87
CA SER A 60 -10.94 12.20 -15.31
C SER A 60 -12.41 12.63 -15.28
N GLY A 61 -12.85 13.21 -14.18
CA GLY A 61 -14.21 13.76 -14.05
C GLY A 61 -14.50 14.82 -15.12
N PHE A 62 -13.56 15.72 -15.36
CA PHE A 62 -13.67 16.76 -16.39
C PHE A 62 -13.77 16.20 -17.80
N LEU A 63 -12.88 15.28 -18.16
CA LEU A 63 -12.82 14.72 -19.52
C LEU A 63 -14.07 13.91 -19.87
N ILE A 64 -14.53 13.07 -18.93
CA ILE A 64 -15.70 12.21 -19.13
C ILE A 64 -16.96 13.02 -19.25
N THR A 65 -17.19 13.92 -18.32
CA THR A 65 -18.40 14.77 -18.32
C THR A 65 -18.42 15.65 -19.56
N GLY A 66 -17.28 16.24 -19.92
CA GLY A 66 -17.16 17.04 -21.14
C GLY A 66 -17.41 16.24 -22.42
N LEU A 67 -17.07 14.94 -22.45
CA LEU A 67 -17.34 14.05 -23.58
C LEU A 67 -18.85 13.76 -23.68
N LEU A 68 -19.51 13.45 -22.56
CA LEU A 68 -20.93 13.14 -22.51
C LEU A 68 -21.77 14.38 -22.87
N LEU A 69 -21.42 15.56 -22.36
CA LEU A 69 -22.11 16.82 -22.69
C LEU A 69 -21.99 17.15 -24.19
N ARG A 70 -20.79 17.04 -24.77
CA ARG A 70 -20.59 17.26 -26.21
C ARG A 70 -21.36 16.26 -27.08
N GLU A 71 -21.50 15.02 -26.64
CA GLU A 71 -22.32 14.02 -27.33
C GLU A 71 -23.79 14.39 -27.27
N PHE A 72 -24.27 14.76 -26.07
CA PHE A 72 -25.66 15.22 -25.87
C PHE A 72 -25.99 16.48 -26.66
N ASP A 73 -25.12 17.51 -26.60
CA ASP A 73 -25.33 18.78 -27.35
C ASP A 73 -25.37 18.54 -28.86
N ARG A 74 -24.71 17.52 -29.39
CA ARG A 74 -24.65 17.22 -30.82
C ARG A 74 -25.78 16.33 -31.31
N THR A 75 -26.22 15.38 -30.48
CA THR A 75 -27.13 14.30 -30.92
C THR A 75 -28.46 14.29 -30.18
N GLY A 76 -28.62 15.09 -29.13
CA GLY A 76 -29.79 15.11 -28.25
C GLY A 76 -29.85 13.88 -27.31
N SER A 77 -28.88 12.99 -27.36
CA SER A 77 -28.85 11.77 -26.55
C SER A 77 -27.43 11.34 -26.23
N ILE A 78 -27.28 10.45 -25.23
CA ILE A 78 -26.00 9.83 -24.86
C ILE A 78 -26.04 8.35 -25.27
N SER A 79 -25.06 7.93 -26.06
CA SER A 79 -24.91 6.53 -26.41
C SER A 79 -24.08 5.77 -25.37
N ILE A 80 -24.75 5.18 -24.39
CA ILE A 80 -24.11 4.40 -23.32
C ILE A 80 -23.21 3.28 -23.89
N ALA A 81 -23.73 2.49 -24.84
CA ALA A 81 -22.95 1.44 -25.48
C ALA A 81 -21.75 1.99 -26.28
N GLY A 82 -21.89 3.15 -26.93
CA GLY A 82 -20.80 3.83 -27.63
C GLY A 82 -19.72 4.32 -26.64
N PHE A 83 -20.14 4.85 -25.50
CA PHE A 83 -19.26 5.29 -24.44
C PHE A 83 -18.41 4.13 -23.89
N TYR A 84 -19.03 3.03 -23.43
CA TYR A 84 -18.28 1.90 -22.86
C TYR A 84 -17.39 1.22 -23.88
N ARG A 85 -17.80 1.06 -25.16
CA ARG A 85 -16.91 0.53 -26.20
C ARG A 85 -15.62 1.32 -26.35
N ARG A 86 -15.68 2.67 -26.30
CA ARG A 86 -14.50 3.53 -26.37
C ARG A 86 -13.62 3.35 -25.14
N ARG A 87 -14.23 3.21 -23.94
CA ARG A 87 -13.52 3.00 -22.67
C ARG A 87 -12.84 1.64 -22.61
N ILE A 88 -13.56 0.57 -22.88
CA ILE A 88 -13.01 -0.78 -22.92
C ILE A 88 -11.78 -0.84 -23.82
N ARG A 89 -11.86 -0.27 -25.04
CA ARG A 89 -10.70 -0.25 -25.95
C ARG A 89 -9.50 0.53 -25.43
N ARG A 90 -9.71 1.49 -24.57
CA ARG A 90 -8.65 2.33 -24.02
C ARG A 90 -8.00 1.74 -22.78
N ILE A 91 -8.76 1.13 -21.90
CA ILE A 91 -8.37 0.80 -20.53
C ILE A 91 -8.07 -0.69 -20.39
N VAL A 92 -9.04 -1.54 -20.73
CA VAL A 92 -8.97 -2.98 -20.44
C VAL A 92 -7.74 -3.68 -21.06
N PRO A 93 -7.35 -3.46 -22.33
CA PRO A 93 -6.27 -4.23 -22.93
C PRO A 93 -4.92 -4.07 -22.23
N ILE A 94 -4.53 -2.84 -21.90
CA ILE A 94 -3.27 -2.59 -21.24
C ILE A 94 -3.34 -2.95 -19.73
N ALA A 95 -4.46 -2.66 -19.06
CA ALA A 95 -4.67 -3.08 -17.68
C ALA A 95 -4.54 -4.60 -17.55
N THR A 96 -5.22 -5.38 -18.43
CA THR A 96 -5.13 -6.85 -18.42
C THR A 96 -3.71 -7.34 -18.72
N LEU A 97 -3.00 -6.72 -19.66
CA LEU A 97 -1.61 -7.08 -19.97
C LEU A 97 -0.73 -6.92 -18.71
N VAL A 98 -0.82 -5.80 -18.03
CA VAL A 98 -0.03 -5.56 -16.81
C VAL A 98 -0.43 -6.53 -15.71
N LEU A 99 -1.72 -6.77 -15.48
CA LEU A 99 -2.20 -7.75 -14.50
C LEU A 99 -1.61 -9.14 -14.75
N VAL A 100 -1.70 -9.64 -15.97
CA VAL A 100 -1.19 -10.97 -16.33
C VAL A 100 0.33 -11.04 -16.13
N LEU A 101 1.08 -10.07 -16.66
CA LEU A 101 2.54 -10.08 -16.56
C LEU A 101 3.02 -9.92 -15.12
N THR A 102 2.37 -9.07 -14.32
CA THR A 102 2.67 -8.91 -12.89
C THR A 102 2.37 -10.18 -12.10
N THR A 103 1.23 -10.84 -12.37
CA THR A 103 0.88 -12.11 -11.70
C THR A 103 1.88 -13.21 -12.06
N VAL A 104 2.27 -13.31 -13.33
CA VAL A 104 3.29 -14.28 -13.77
C VAL A 104 4.63 -13.99 -13.11
N ALA A 105 5.07 -12.72 -13.11
CA ALA A 105 6.31 -12.33 -12.45
C ALA A 105 6.25 -12.62 -10.94
N GLY A 106 5.12 -12.32 -10.29
CA GLY A 106 4.90 -12.66 -8.88
C GLY A 106 4.98 -14.15 -8.61
N ALA A 107 4.40 -15.00 -9.48
CA ALA A 107 4.48 -16.45 -9.34
C ALA A 107 5.88 -17.02 -9.57
N LEU A 108 6.73 -16.31 -10.32
CA LEU A 108 8.13 -16.71 -10.54
C LEU A 108 9.06 -16.28 -9.40
N VAL A 109 8.77 -15.13 -8.79
CA VAL A 109 9.65 -14.51 -7.78
C VAL A 109 9.27 -14.93 -6.36
N TYR A 110 7.99 -14.82 -6.01
CA TYR A 110 7.55 -15.00 -4.63
C TYR A 110 7.22 -16.45 -4.26
N ALA A 111 7.16 -16.70 -2.97
CA ALA A 111 6.64 -17.92 -2.38
C ALA A 111 5.16 -18.13 -2.74
N SER A 112 4.66 -19.38 -2.62
CA SER A 112 3.33 -19.76 -3.15
C SER A 112 2.18 -19.01 -2.49
N SER A 113 2.25 -18.74 -1.19
CA SER A 113 1.25 -17.99 -0.42
C SER A 113 1.11 -16.55 -0.94
N ARG A 114 2.24 -15.85 -1.11
CA ARG A 114 2.27 -14.49 -1.64
C ARG A 114 1.84 -14.44 -3.11
N ALA A 115 2.29 -15.38 -3.94
CA ALA A 115 1.87 -15.49 -5.34
C ALA A 115 0.36 -15.69 -5.47
N ALA A 116 -0.25 -16.55 -4.63
CA ALA A 116 -1.70 -16.75 -4.59
C ALA A 116 -2.45 -15.47 -4.17
N SER A 117 -1.93 -14.73 -3.18
CA SER A 117 -2.51 -13.43 -2.78
C SER A 117 -2.46 -12.41 -3.92
N ILE A 118 -1.34 -12.31 -4.66
CA ILE A 118 -1.21 -11.44 -5.85
C ILE A 118 -2.20 -11.87 -6.93
N GLY A 119 -2.37 -13.17 -7.16
CA GLY A 119 -3.36 -13.72 -8.11
C GLY A 119 -4.78 -13.28 -7.75
N MET A 120 -5.15 -13.34 -6.48
CA MET A 120 -6.45 -12.87 -6.01
C MET A 120 -6.60 -11.34 -6.14
N ASP A 121 -5.56 -10.57 -5.83
CA ASP A 121 -5.54 -9.11 -6.03
C ASP A 121 -5.73 -8.76 -7.53
N ALA A 122 -5.14 -9.56 -8.44
CA ALA A 122 -5.34 -9.40 -9.88
C ALA A 122 -6.79 -9.67 -10.32
N VAL A 123 -7.46 -10.66 -9.72
CA VAL A 123 -8.89 -10.93 -9.99
C VAL A 123 -9.74 -9.72 -9.59
N TRP A 124 -9.55 -9.17 -8.39
CA TRP A 124 -10.28 -7.99 -7.94
C TRP A 124 -9.98 -6.76 -8.79
N ALA A 125 -8.72 -6.58 -9.19
CA ALA A 125 -8.29 -5.49 -10.07
C ALA A 125 -8.87 -5.61 -11.48
N PHE A 126 -9.01 -6.81 -12.03
CA PHE A 126 -9.65 -7.06 -13.33
C PHE A 126 -11.12 -6.64 -13.35
N PHE A 127 -11.84 -6.82 -12.23
CA PHE A 127 -13.22 -6.37 -12.05
C PHE A 127 -13.35 -4.93 -11.54
N PHE A 128 -12.24 -4.17 -11.46
CA PHE A 128 -12.20 -2.80 -10.94
C PHE A 128 -12.80 -2.67 -9.53
N ALA A 129 -12.47 -3.61 -8.65
CA ALA A 129 -12.91 -3.67 -7.27
C ALA A 129 -11.74 -3.79 -6.27
N SER A 130 -10.50 -3.58 -6.72
CA SER A 130 -9.29 -3.72 -5.89
C SER A 130 -9.26 -2.75 -4.70
N ASN A 131 -9.87 -1.57 -4.83
CA ASN A 131 -10.01 -0.63 -3.73
C ASN A 131 -10.78 -1.23 -2.54
N TRP A 132 -11.87 -1.94 -2.79
CA TRP A 132 -12.64 -2.63 -1.74
C TRP A 132 -11.86 -3.79 -1.13
N ARG A 133 -11.12 -4.53 -1.95
CA ARG A 133 -10.27 -5.60 -1.44
C ARG A 133 -9.20 -5.07 -0.47
N PHE A 134 -8.53 -3.98 -0.81
CA PHE A 134 -7.52 -3.38 0.06
C PHE A 134 -8.12 -2.72 1.30
N ALA A 135 -9.29 -2.08 1.18
CA ALA A 135 -10.03 -1.57 2.32
C ALA A 135 -10.42 -2.70 3.31
N ILE A 136 -11.00 -3.81 2.81
CA ILE A 136 -11.41 -4.96 3.64
C ILE A 136 -10.23 -5.66 4.30
N LYS A 137 -9.08 -5.73 3.61
CA LYS A 137 -7.85 -6.30 4.19
C LYS A 137 -7.25 -5.44 5.31
N GLY A 138 -7.78 -4.25 5.55
CA GLY A 138 -7.16 -3.28 6.45
C GLY A 138 -5.75 -2.89 5.99
N THR A 139 -5.53 -2.88 4.66
CA THR A 139 -4.23 -2.51 4.10
C THR A 139 -4.00 -1.04 4.39
N ASP A 140 -3.14 -0.76 5.37
CA ASP A 140 -2.67 0.61 5.55
C ASP A 140 -1.76 0.95 4.38
N TYR A 141 -2.19 1.91 3.55
CA TYR A 141 -1.42 2.35 2.39
C TYR A 141 -0.08 2.96 2.80
N PHE A 142 -0.03 3.50 3.99
CA PHE A 142 1.11 4.24 4.52
C PHE A 142 1.96 3.41 5.50
N ASN A 143 1.44 2.32 6.03
CA ASN A 143 2.13 1.49 7.00
C ASN A 143 2.84 0.31 6.33
N ALA A 144 4.15 0.25 6.54
CA ALA A 144 5.03 -0.74 5.94
C ALA A 144 4.87 -2.17 6.51
N ASP A 145 3.87 -2.44 7.37
CA ASP A 145 3.78 -3.71 8.10
C ASP A 145 3.07 -4.86 7.36
N ALA A 146 2.28 -4.61 6.32
CA ALA A 146 1.74 -5.67 5.46
C ALA A 146 2.61 -5.88 4.20
N ALA A 147 2.69 -7.11 3.70
CA ALA A 147 3.37 -7.39 2.42
C ALA A 147 2.71 -6.59 1.29
N ILE A 148 3.45 -5.65 0.73
CA ILE A 148 2.94 -4.71 -0.27
C ILE A 148 2.58 -5.47 -1.55
N SER A 149 1.32 -5.36 -1.99
CA SER A 149 0.88 -5.96 -3.26
C SER A 149 1.46 -5.20 -4.46
N PRO A 150 2.10 -5.87 -5.44
CA PRO A 150 2.55 -5.22 -6.67
C PRO A 150 1.40 -4.70 -7.54
N LEU A 151 0.15 -4.97 -7.17
CA LEU A 151 -1.07 -4.51 -7.82
C LEU A 151 -1.84 -3.47 -7.00
N GLN A 152 -1.29 -3.00 -5.88
CA GLN A 152 -2.00 -2.11 -4.95
C GLN A 152 -2.49 -0.84 -5.64
N HIS A 153 -1.69 -0.23 -6.49
CA HIS A 153 -2.03 1.00 -7.23
C HIS A 153 -3.30 0.92 -8.11
N TYR A 154 -3.80 -0.30 -8.42
CA TYR A 154 -5.08 -0.47 -9.14
C TYR A 154 -6.30 0.03 -8.36
N TRP A 155 -6.16 0.30 -7.05
CA TRP A 155 -7.25 0.83 -6.24
C TRP A 155 -7.83 2.12 -6.82
N SER A 156 -6.99 3.05 -7.24
CA SER A 156 -7.42 4.34 -7.79
C SER A 156 -8.11 4.18 -9.14
N LEU A 157 -7.61 3.28 -10.00
CA LEU A 157 -8.25 2.93 -11.26
C LEU A 157 -9.64 2.31 -11.02
N SER A 158 -9.79 1.52 -9.95
CA SER A 158 -11.09 0.94 -9.56
C SER A 158 -12.09 2.02 -9.19
N VAL A 159 -11.71 2.99 -8.37
CA VAL A 159 -12.55 4.16 -8.02
C VAL A 159 -12.96 4.93 -9.29
N GLU A 160 -12.01 5.16 -10.20
CA GLU A 160 -12.25 5.87 -11.46
C GLU A 160 -13.26 5.14 -12.35
N GLU A 161 -13.13 3.81 -12.53
CA GLU A 161 -14.03 3.03 -13.38
C GLU A 161 -15.42 2.84 -12.75
N GLN A 162 -15.52 2.77 -11.42
CA GLN A 162 -16.81 2.78 -10.71
C GLN A 162 -17.54 4.12 -10.94
N PHE A 163 -16.84 5.25 -10.90
CA PHE A 163 -17.42 6.53 -11.29
C PHE A 163 -17.87 6.53 -12.76
N TYR A 164 -17.11 5.94 -13.67
CA TYR A 164 -17.46 5.83 -15.09
C TYR A 164 -18.64 4.88 -15.35
N LEU A 165 -18.94 4.00 -14.41
CA LEU A 165 -20.15 3.18 -14.47
C LEU A 165 -21.39 3.99 -14.06
N VAL A 166 -21.32 4.71 -12.97
CA VAL A 166 -22.49 5.38 -12.36
C VAL A 166 -22.81 6.72 -13.06
N TRP A 167 -21.80 7.58 -13.25
CA TRP A 167 -22.05 8.95 -13.71
C TRP A 167 -22.62 9.06 -15.13
N PRO A 168 -22.15 8.31 -16.14
CA PRO A 168 -22.77 8.33 -17.46
C PRO A 168 -24.22 7.82 -17.46
N ALA A 169 -24.52 6.84 -16.61
CA ALA A 169 -25.90 6.34 -16.45
C ALA A 169 -26.82 7.41 -15.84
N LEU A 170 -26.35 8.14 -14.84
CA LEU A 170 -27.08 9.28 -14.26
C LEU A 170 -27.28 10.40 -15.29
N MET A 171 -26.26 10.77 -16.03
CA MET A 171 -26.37 11.77 -17.09
C MET A 171 -27.33 11.34 -18.20
N PHE A 172 -27.32 10.08 -18.57
CA PHE A 172 -28.27 9.51 -19.53
C PHE A 172 -29.72 9.59 -19.00
N ALA A 173 -29.94 9.20 -17.74
CA ALA A 173 -31.26 9.30 -17.10
C ALA A 173 -31.77 10.75 -17.01
N ILE A 174 -30.89 11.70 -16.66
CA ILE A 174 -31.20 13.14 -16.67
C ILE A 174 -31.57 13.58 -18.09
N GLY A 175 -30.77 13.23 -19.11
CA GLY A 175 -31.04 13.57 -20.50
C GLY A 175 -32.36 12.99 -21.00
N LEU A 176 -32.68 11.75 -20.63
CA LEU A 176 -33.96 11.11 -20.96
C LEU A 176 -35.14 11.80 -20.29
N LEU A 177 -35.01 12.18 -19.01
CA LEU A 177 -36.04 12.94 -18.27
C LEU A 177 -36.31 14.29 -18.93
N VAL A 178 -35.27 15.04 -19.29
CA VAL A 178 -35.36 16.34 -19.95
C VAL A 178 -36.00 16.21 -21.33
N ALA A 179 -35.61 15.19 -22.09
CA ALA A 179 -36.22 14.92 -23.42
C ALA A 179 -37.70 14.56 -23.32
N ARG A 180 -38.11 13.70 -22.36
CA ARG A 180 -39.51 13.32 -22.12
C ARG A 180 -40.37 14.50 -21.68
N ARG A 181 -39.81 15.47 -20.98
CA ARG A 181 -40.49 16.67 -20.49
C ARG A 181 -40.39 17.85 -21.47
N SER A 182 -39.73 17.66 -22.62
CA SER A 182 -39.47 18.72 -23.61
C SER A 182 -38.80 19.95 -23.01
N TRP A 183 -37.96 19.78 -21.99
CA TRP A 183 -37.22 20.87 -21.35
C TRP A 183 -36.02 21.29 -22.20
N SER A 184 -35.55 22.52 -21.99
CA SER A 184 -34.37 23.04 -22.71
C SER A 184 -33.07 22.32 -22.30
N GLY A 185 -32.06 22.33 -23.18
CA GLY A 185 -30.75 21.78 -22.87
C GLY A 185 -30.06 22.48 -21.69
N ILE A 186 -30.44 23.68 -21.32
CA ILE A 186 -29.97 24.38 -20.12
C ILE A 186 -30.39 23.61 -18.87
N VAL A 187 -31.63 23.08 -18.84
CA VAL A 187 -32.14 22.30 -17.70
C VAL A 187 -31.30 21.03 -17.50
N THR A 188 -30.85 20.39 -18.58
CA THR A 188 -29.96 19.26 -18.46
C THR A 188 -28.68 19.62 -17.71
N ARG A 189 -28.06 20.75 -18.04
CA ARG A 189 -26.83 21.22 -17.39
C ARG A 189 -27.07 21.61 -15.93
N VAL A 190 -28.16 22.36 -15.65
CA VAL A 190 -28.50 22.76 -14.28
C VAL A 190 -28.78 21.52 -13.40
N LEU A 191 -29.58 20.58 -13.91
CA LEU A 191 -29.91 19.36 -13.16
C LEU A 191 -28.68 18.49 -12.94
N SER A 192 -27.81 18.33 -13.98
CA SER A 192 -26.56 17.62 -13.84
C SER A 192 -25.61 18.30 -12.83
N ALA A 193 -25.56 19.64 -12.82
CA ALA A 193 -24.78 20.40 -11.84
C ALA A 193 -25.32 20.23 -10.42
N ALA A 194 -26.64 20.26 -10.24
CA ALA A 194 -27.27 20.09 -8.93
C ALA A 194 -27.05 18.69 -8.37
N VAL A 195 -27.26 17.64 -9.19
CA VAL A 195 -27.02 16.26 -8.80
C VAL A 195 -25.53 16.03 -8.46
N MET A 196 -24.62 16.49 -9.32
CA MET A 196 -23.19 16.33 -9.06
C MET A 196 -22.74 17.17 -7.86
N GLY A 197 -23.26 18.37 -7.68
CA GLY A 197 -22.99 19.20 -6.50
C GLY A 197 -23.42 18.53 -5.20
N ALA A 198 -24.58 17.87 -5.21
CA ALA A 198 -25.05 17.10 -4.07
C ALA A 198 -24.14 15.88 -3.78
N ILE A 199 -23.70 15.15 -4.84
CA ILE A 199 -22.75 14.06 -4.70
C ILE A 199 -21.42 14.55 -4.12
N VAL A 200 -20.89 15.66 -4.63
CA VAL A 200 -19.63 16.26 -4.14
C VAL A 200 -19.74 16.63 -2.67
N ALA A 201 -20.81 17.32 -2.28
CA ALA A 201 -21.02 17.72 -0.89
C ALA A 201 -21.17 16.52 0.04
N ALA A 202 -22.01 15.54 -0.32
CA ALA A 202 -22.21 14.33 0.47
C ALA A 202 -20.92 13.51 0.61
N SER A 203 -20.21 13.31 -0.50
CA SER A 203 -18.94 12.56 -0.51
C SER A 203 -17.84 13.26 0.31
N PHE A 204 -17.75 14.59 0.24
CA PHE A 204 -16.75 15.34 1.01
C PHE A 204 -17.05 15.31 2.51
N VAL A 205 -18.32 15.47 2.92
CA VAL A 205 -18.72 15.33 4.33
C VAL A 205 -18.46 13.92 4.83
N TRP A 206 -18.77 12.90 4.02
CA TRP A 206 -18.48 11.51 4.33
C TRP A 206 -16.96 11.27 4.48
N ALA A 207 -16.16 11.87 3.58
CA ALA A 207 -14.70 11.78 3.66
C ALA A 207 -14.13 12.42 4.94
N LEU A 208 -14.68 13.55 5.39
CA LEU A 208 -14.28 14.16 6.67
C LEU A 208 -14.57 13.25 7.85
N HIS A 209 -15.71 12.58 7.86
CA HIS A 209 -16.08 11.63 8.92
C HIS A 209 -15.18 10.40 8.91
N ASP A 210 -15.06 9.71 7.76
CA ASP A 210 -14.30 8.47 7.68
C ASP A 210 -12.79 8.70 7.87
N THR A 211 -12.23 9.83 7.40
CA THR A 211 -10.82 10.17 7.66
C THR A 211 -10.52 10.33 9.15
N ALA A 212 -11.49 10.81 9.93
CA ALA A 212 -11.33 10.99 11.37
C ALA A 212 -11.52 9.67 12.15
N THR A 213 -12.23 8.69 11.61
CA THR A 213 -12.56 7.42 12.28
C THR A 213 -11.70 6.26 11.84
N ASP A 214 -11.48 6.11 10.52
CA ASP A 214 -10.64 5.08 9.90
C ASP A 214 -9.99 5.63 8.62
N GLN A 215 -8.79 6.17 8.75
CA GLN A 215 -8.05 6.79 7.65
C GLN A 215 -7.72 5.80 6.54
N SER A 216 -7.40 4.55 6.88
CA SER A 216 -7.07 3.50 5.90
C SER A 216 -8.28 3.16 5.05
N TRP A 217 -9.44 2.96 5.67
CA TRP A 217 -10.70 2.76 4.95
C TRP A 217 -11.05 3.96 4.06
N ALA A 218 -10.94 5.19 4.63
CA ALA A 218 -11.22 6.42 3.90
C ALA A 218 -10.34 6.60 2.66
N TYR A 219 -9.10 6.13 2.71
CA TYR A 219 -8.15 6.22 1.59
C TYR A 219 -8.62 5.43 0.36
N PHE A 220 -9.15 4.22 0.55
CA PHE A 220 -9.56 3.30 -0.52
C PHE A 220 -11.05 3.42 -0.91
N SER A 221 -11.91 3.95 -0.04
CA SER A 221 -13.34 4.00 -0.26
C SER A 221 -13.72 4.88 -1.47
N THR A 222 -14.54 4.35 -2.37
CA THR A 222 -15.09 5.14 -3.48
C THR A 222 -15.94 6.30 -2.97
N PHE A 223 -16.67 6.12 -1.86
CA PHE A 223 -17.57 7.13 -1.31
C PHE A 223 -16.83 8.35 -0.75
N THR A 224 -15.63 8.16 -0.23
CA THR A 224 -14.78 9.24 0.30
C THR A 224 -13.97 9.97 -0.78
N ARG A 225 -13.89 9.40 -2.01
CA ARG A 225 -13.03 9.91 -3.10
C ARG A 225 -13.79 10.47 -4.30
N VAL A 226 -15.08 10.10 -4.47
CA VAL A 226 -15.86 10.48 -5.66
C VAL A 226 -16.06 11.99 -5.81
N TRP A 227 -15.97 12.77 -4.73
CA TRP A 227 -16.06 14.25 -4.78
C TRP A 227 -14.96 14.87 -5.65
N GLU A 228 -13.78 14.28 -5.72
CA GLU A 228 -12.65 14.77 -6.52
C GLU A 228 -12.95 14.67 -8.02
N LEU A 229 -13.47 13.51 -8.47
CA LEU A 229 -13.99 13.35 -9.83
C LEU A 229 -15.18 14.29 -10.08
N GLY A 230 -16.03 14.47 -9.06
CA GLY A 230 -17.19 15.36 -9.10
C GLY A 230 -16.81 16.81 -9.32
N VAL A 231 -15.75 17.33 -8.70
CA VAL A 231 -15.22 18.69 -8.96
C VAL A 231 -14.83 18.82 -10.43
N GLY A 232 -14.14 17.82 -10.99
CA GLY A 232 -13.83 17.80 -12.42
C GLY A 232 -15.08 17.80 -13.31
N ALA A 233 -16.10 17.04 -12.94
CA ALA A 233 -17.38 17.03 -13.65
C ALA A 233 -18.09 18.38 -13.62
N LEU A 234 -18.13 19.06 -12.47
CA LEU A 234 -18.69 20.40 -12.32
C LEU A 234 -17.97 21.45 -13.18
N LEU A 235 -16.64 21.37 -13.28
CA LEU A 235 -15.87 22.21 -14.21
C LEU A 235 -16.28 22.00 -15.67
N ALA A 236 -16.54 20.77 -16.08
CA ALA A 236 -17.01 20.48 -17.45
C ALA A 236 -18.42 21.00 -17.70
N ILE A 237 -19.32 20.87 -16.72
CA ILE A 237 -20.70 21.41 -16.82
C ILE A 237 -20.65 22.94 -16.90
N GLY A 238 -19.84 23.58 -16.04
CA GLY A 238 -19.66 25.05 -16.00
C GLY A 238 -18.74 25.62 -17.07
N ALA A 239 -18.22 24.80 -18.01
CA ALA A 239 -17.22 25.22 -18.98
C ALA A 239 -17.65 26.42 -19.84
N GLY A 240 -18.94 26.52 -20.18
CA GLY A 240 -19.49 27.68 -20.91
C GLY A 240 -19.28 28.98 -20.14
N TRP A 241 -19.51 28.98 -18.86
CA TRP A 241 -19.36 30.11 -17.94
C TRP A 241 -17.89 30.47 -17.73
N ILE A 242 -17.06 29.47 -17.44
CA ILE A 242 -15.63 29.62 -17.23
C ILE A 242 -14.90 30.11 -18.50
N SER A 243 -15.46 29.85 -19.69
CA SER A 243 -14.89 30.32 -20.95
C SER A 243 -14.82 31.86 -21.08
N HIS A 244 -15.61 32.58 -20.30
CA HIS A 244 -15.58 34.06 -20.24
C HIS A 244 -14.45 34.64 -19.39
N LEU A 245 -13.63 33.82 -18.73
CA LEU A 245 -12.44 34.29 -18.03
C LEU A 245 -11.55 35.15 -18.94
N SER A 246 -11.08 36.29 -18.44
CA SER A 246 -10.20 37.18 -19.18
C SER A 246 -8.87 36.47 -19.54
N ARG A 247 -8.29 36.84 -20.67
CA ARG A 247 -6.99 36.28 -21.11
C ARG A 247 -5.87 36.57 -20.10
N THR A 248 -5.92 37.71 -19.42
CA THR A 248 -4.92 38.11 -18.43
C THR A 248 -4.99 37.29 -17.15
N ALA A 249 -6.16 36.79 -16.75
CA ALA A 249 -6.31 35.95 -15.56
C ALA A 249 -5.89 34.49 -15.77
N ARG A 250 -5.83 34.00 -17.01
CA ARG A 250 -5.61 32.58 -17.31
C ARG A 250 -4.22 32.08 -16.92
N ALA A 251 -3.16 32.84 -17.26
CA ALA A 251 -1.80 32.44 -16.92
C ALA A 251 -1.55 32.46 -15.40
N PRO A 252 -1.89 33.54 -14.66
CA PRO A 252 -1.80 33.54 -13.20
C PRO A 252 -2.59 32.40 -12.55
N LEU A 253 -3.80 32.12 -13.03
CA LEU A 253 -4.62 31.02 -12.51
C LEU A 253 -3.97 29.65 -12.73
N ALA A 254 -3.37 29.41 -13.91
CA ALA A 254 -2.68 28.15 -14.20
C ALA A 254 -1.43 27.97 -13.33
N TRP A 255 -0.63 29.03 -13.15
CA TRP A 255 0.56 29.00 -12.30
C TRP A 255 0.22 28.87 -10.82
N LEU A 256 -0.84 29.55 -10.35
CA LEU A 256 -1.35 29.38 -8.99
C LEU A 256 -1.77 27.92 -8.78
N GLY A 257 -2.50 27.33 -9.73
CA GLY A 257 -2.91 25.92 -9.63
C GLY A 257 -1.72 24.96 -9.58
N LEU A 258 -0.68 25.17 -10.43
CA LEU A 258 0.55 24.39 -10.37
C LEU A 258 1.30 24.60 -9.05
N GLY A 259 1.37 25.83 -8.56
CA GLY A 259 1.97 26.14 -7.26
C GLY A 259 1.23 25.45 -6.11
N THR A 260 -0.09 25.43 -6.15
CA THR A 260 -0.93 24.74 -5.14
C THR A 260 -0.68 23.24 -5.14
N ILE A 261 -0.58 22.60 -6.33
CA ILE A 261 -0.19 21.18 -6.43
C ILE A 261 1.22 20.97 -5.88
N GLY A 262 2.17 21.85 -6.25
CA GLY A 262 3.54 21.78 -5.73
C GLY A 262 3.60 21.89 -4.22
N VAL A 263 2.93 22.89 -3.63
CA VAL A 263 2.84 23.05 -2.16
C VAL A 263 2.24 21.79 -1.53
N GLY A 264 1.14 21.26 -2.09
CA GLY A 264 0.54 20.03 -1.60
C GLY A 264 1.52 18.86 -1.56
N ALA A 265 2.33 18.69 -2.62
CA ALA A 265 3.32 17.61 -2.69
C ALA A 265 4.42 17.69 -1.59
N PHE A 266 4.72 18.89 -1.08
CA PHE A 266 5.73 19.07 -0.02
C PHE A 266 5.16 19.19 1.39
N VAL A 267 3.90 19.62 1.54
CA VAL A 267 3.28 19.86 2.85
C VAL A 267 2.44 18.68 3.32
N ILE A 268 1.77 18.00 2.39
CA ILE A 268 0.96 16.83 2.72
C ILE A 268 1.87 15.64 2.97
N ASN A 269 1.60 14.90 4.03
CA ASN A 269 2.29 13.66 4.39
C ASN A 269 1.29 12.62 4.88
N GLU A 270 1.78 11.42 5.05
CA GLU A 270 1.01 10.24 5.45
C GLU A 270 0.35 10.36 6.83
N ALA A 271 0.97 11.08 7.76
CA ALA A 271 0.46 11.29 9.11
C ALA A 271 -0.63 12.38 9.20
N GLY A 272 -0.89 13.11 8.10
CA GLY A 272 -1.91 14.15 8.05
C GLY A 272 -3.31 13.60 7.85
N ALA A 273 -4.34 14.44 8.06
CA ALA A 273 -5.75 14.09 7.80
C ALA A 273 -6.04 13.97 6.29
N PHE A 274 -5.67 12.84 5.70
CA PHE A 274 -5.87 12.53 4.28
C PHE A 274 -6.78 11.29 4.13
N PRO A 275 -7.76 11.26 3.21
CA PRO A 275 -7.97 12.20 2.09
C PRO A 275 -8.63 13.54 2.43
N ALA A 276 -9.44 13.65 3.46
CA ALA A 276 -10.14 14.90 3.76
C ALA A 276 -9.73 15.46 5.13
N PRO A 277 -9.44 16.78 5.22
CA PRO A 277 -9.64 17.80 4.18
C PRO A 277 -8.46 18.03 3.22
N LEU A 278 -7.30 17.38 3.41
CA LEU A 278 -6.03 17.76 2.75
C LEU A 278 -6.05 17.55 1.23
N ALA A 279 -6.77 16.58 0.69
CA ALA A 279 -6.92 16.38 -0.75
C ALA A 279 -7.60 17.58 -1.46
N ALA A 280 -8.27 18.48 -0.72
CA ALA A 280 -8.82 19.70 -1.31
C ALA A 280 -7.73 20.60 -1.92
N ILE A 281 -6.49 20.53 -1.44
CA ILE A 281 -5.36 21.31 -1.96
C ILE A 281 -5.02 20.90 -3.42
N PRO A 282 -4.64 19.64 -3.72
CA PRO A 282 -4.36 19.22 -5.09
C PRO A 282 -5.59 19.28 -6.00
N VAL A 283 -6.78 19.00 -5.48
CA VAL A 283 -8.04 19.12 -6.23
C VAL A 283 -8.30 20.54 -6.67
N ALA A 284 -8.15 21.52 -5.78
CA ALA A 284 -8.28 22.95 -6.13
C ALA A 284 -7.20 23.37 -7.14
N GLY A 285 -5.95 22.92 -6.95
CA GLY A 285 -4.85 23.17 -7.88
C GLY A 285 -5.15 22.66 -9.30
N ALA A 286 -5.58 21.40 -9.41
CA ALA A 286 -5.97 20.80 -10.68
C ALA A 286 -7.17 21.53 -11.33
N ALA A 287 -8.17 21.88 -10.52
CA ALA A 287 -9.33 22.65 -10.97
C ALA A 287 -8.93 24.01 -11.57
N MET A 288 -8.02 24.73 -10.93
CA MET A 288 -7.51 26.02 -11.43
C MET A 288 -6.77 25.87 -12.76
N VAL A 289 -5.88 24.88 -12.91
CA VAL A 289 -5.16 24.61 -14.16
C VAL A 289 -6.14 24.28 -15.29
N ILE A 290 -7.12 23.41 -15.03
CA ILE A 290 -8.14 23.02 -16.01
C ILE A 290 -9.00 24.22 -16.41
N ALA A 291 -9.47 25.02 -15.44
CA ALA A 291 -10.29 26.21 -15.66
C ALA A 291 -9.54 27.26 -16.52
N ALA A 292 -8.27 27.48 -16.25
CA ALA A 292 -7.44 28.40 -17.01
C ALA A 292 -7.37 28.08 -18.52
N GLY A 293 -7.47 26.80 -18.89
CA GLY A 293 -7.43 26.36 -20.29
C GLY A 293 -8.80 26.18 -20.97
N ILE A 294 -9.92 26.48 -20.29
CA ILE A 294 -11.27 26.37 -20.87
C ILE A 294 -11.55 27.56 -21.79
N GLY A 295 -12.00 27.30 -23.03
CA GLY A 295 -12.34 28.31 -24.04
C GLY A 295 -11.14 28.68 -24.90
N THR A 296 -10.13 29.31 -24.36
CA THR A 296 -8.86 29.64 -25.06
C THR A 296 -7.66 29.13 -24.26
N PRO A 297 -6.61 28.65 -24.95
CA PRO A 297 -5.39 28.22 -24.25
C PRO A 297 -4.82 29.34 -23.38
N ALA A 298 -4.38 29.00 -22.18
CA ALA A 298 -3.65 29.91 -21.32
C ALA A 298 -2.28 30.22 -21.94
N PRO A 299 -1.86 31.49 -21.98
CA PRO A 299 -0.51 31.85 -22.47
C PRO A 299 0.55 31.46 -21.41
N PHE A 300 1.80 31.37 -21.85
CA PHE A 300 2.97 31.19 -20.95
C PHE A 300 2.95 29.96 -20.04
N ILE A 301 2.31 28.85 -20.48
CA ILE A 301 2.31 27.57 -19.77
C ILE A 301 3.12 26.50 -20.54
N ALA A 302 4.24 26.90 -21.12
CA ALA A 302 5.13 26.02 -21.88
C ALA A 302 5.54 24.72 -21.14
N PRO A 303 5.74 24.69 -19.80
CA PRO A 303 6.01 23.45 -19.07
C PRO A 303 4.93 22.39 -19.25
N LEU A 304 3.66 22.76 -19.43
CA LEU A 304 2.56 21.82 -19.66
C LEU A 304 2.29 21.53 -21.14
N THR A 305 2.73 22.39 -22.06
CA THR A 305 2.30 22.34 -23.46
C THR A 305 3.42 22.00 -24.46
N ASN A 306 4.65 21.82 -23.98
CA ASN A 306 5.75 21.38 -24.81
C ASN A 306 5.58 19.91 -25.25
N LYS A 307 6.32 19.50 -26.28
CA LYS A 307 6.18 18.16 -26.89
C LYS A 307 6.47 17.00 -25.91
N VAL A 308 7.44 17.19 -25.01
CA VAL A 308 7.82 16.18 -24.03
C VAL A 308 6.70 16.00 -23.00
N SER A 309 6.21 17.09 -22.44
CA SER A 309 5.11 17.06 -21.45
C SER A 309 3.83 16.45 -22.03
N VAL A 310 3.49 16.82 -23.28
CA VAL A 310 2.31 16.26 -23.96
C VAL A 310 2.50 14.79 -24.25
N TYR A 311 3.67 14.35 -24.71
CA TYR A 311 3.94 12.94 -24.97
C TYR A 311 3.92 12.11 -23.68
N THR A 312 4.56 12.58 -22.62
CA THR A 312 4.53 11.91 -21.30
C THR A 312 3.10 11.82 -20.76
N GLY A 313 2.30 12.87 -20.95
CA GLY A 313 0.88 12.84 -20.62
C GLY A 313 0.06 11.85 -21.47
N ASP A 314 0.42 11.66 -22.76
CA ASP A 314 -0.24 10.68 -23.61
C ASP A 314 0.02 9.24 -23.13
N ILE A 315 1.24 8.93 -22.67
CA ILE A 315 1.62 7.60 -22.16
C ILE A 315 1.42 7.46 -20.65
N SER A 316 0.88 8.48 -19.96
CA SER A 316 0.79 8.51 -18.48
C SER A 316 -0.01 7.34 -17.89
N TYR A 317 -0.98 6.81 -18.63
CA TYR A 317 -1.74 5.64 -18.19
C TYR A 317 -0.87 4.38 -18.15
N SER A 318 -0.11 4.12 -19.20
CA SER A 318 0.85 3.00 -19.22
C SER A 318 1.95 3.20 -18.16
N LEU A 319 2.46 4.44 -17.96
CA LEU A 319 3.42 4.76 -16.90
C LEU A 319 2.87 4.45 -15.52
N TYR A 320 1.62 4.83 -15.25
CA TYR A 320 0.96 4.56 -13.99
C TYR A 320 0.78 3.05 -13.73
N LEU A 321 0.47 2.26 -14.78
CA LEU A 321 0.29 0.83 -14.62
C LEU A 321 1.61 0.07 -14.37
N TRP A 322 2.72 0.48 -15.00
CA TRP A 322 3.98 -0.25 -14.93
C TRP A 322 4.89 0.15 -13.76
N HIS A 323 4.75 1.38 -13.21
CA HIS A 323 5.72 1.85 -12.22
C HIS A 323 5.73 1.00 -10.95
N TRP A 324 4.55 0.74 -10.39
CA TRP A 324 4.42 0.08 -9.10
C TRP A 324 4.84 -1.40 -9.11
N PRO A 325 4.39 -2.24 -10.08
CA PRO A 325 4.90 -3.59 -10.21
C PRO A 325 6.42 -3.67 -10.34
N ASN A 326 7.03 -2.74 -11.10
CA ASN A 326 8.47 -2.71 -11.25
C ASN A 326 9.17 -2.33 -9.93
N ILE A 327 8.66 -1.35 -9.19
CA ILE A 327 9.20 -0.96 -7.88
C ILE A 327 9.15 -2.16 -6.91
N VAL A 328 7.98 -2.80 -6.79
CA VAL A 328 7.78 -3.85 -5.78
C VAL A 328 8.52 -5.14 -6.15
N ILE A 329 8.41 -5.61 -7.40
CA ILE A 329 9.02 -6.88 -7.81
C ILE A 329 10.54 -6.76 -7.87
N LEU A 330 11.08 -5.69 -8.46
CA LEU A 330 12.52 -5.50 -8.53
C LEU A 330 13.12 -5.24 -7.15
N GLY A 331 12.41 -4.52 -6.27
CA GLY A 331 12.84 -4.32 -4.88
C GLY A 331 12.91 -5.60 -4.04
N SER A 332 12.23 -6.68 -4.48
CA SER A 332 12.30 -7.99 -3.82
C SER A 332 13.45 -8.88 -4.32
N ILE A 333 14.11 -8.51 -5.43
CA ILE A 333 15.18 -9.33 -6.05
C ILE A 333 16.49 -8.56 -6.24
N MET A 334 16.52 -7.27 -5.87
CA MET A 334 17.69 -6.39 -6.00
C MET A 334 17.84 -5.54 -4.74
N ASP A 335 19.09 -5.33 -4.31
CA ASP A 335 19.37 -4.35 -3.26
C ASP A 335 19.00 -2.93 -3.71
N VAL A 336 18.43 -2.14 -2.80
CA VAL A 336 18.05 -0.76 -3.04
C VAL A 336 19.31 0.12 -3.12
N ASN A 337 19.82 0.27 -4.32
CA ASN A 337 21.01 1.07 -4.63
C ASN A 337 20.83 1.80 -5.98
N ALA A 338 21.85 2.50 -6.48
CA ALA A 338 21.78 3.24 -7.73
C ALA A 338 21.34 2.37 -8.94
N TYR A 339 21.77 1.10 -9.00
CA TYR A 339 21.38 0.18 -10.08
C TYR A 339 19.89 -0.17 -10.02
N TYR A 340 19.33 -0.36 -8.83
CA TYR A 340 17.91 -0.57 -8.63
C TYR A 340 17.10 0.60 -9.19
N TYR A 341 17.40 1.84 -8.79
CA TYR A 341 16.68 3.03 -9.26
C TYR A 341 16.74 3.19 -10.78
N ILE A 342 17.93 2.99 -11.35
CA ILE A 342 18.13 3.05 -12.81
C ILE A 342 17.29 1.96 -13.49
N THR A 343 17.34 0.72 -13.01
CA THR A 343 16.63 -0.42 -13.58
C THR A 343 15.11 -0.21 -13.52
N VAL A 344 14.57 0.23 -12.39
CA VAL A 344 13.13 0.53 -12.23
C VAL A 344 12.69 1.61 -13.20
N LEU A 345 13.46 2.71 -13.34
CA LEU A 345 13.12 3.78 -14.27
C LEU A 345 13.15 3.30 -15.72
N PHE A 346 14.21 2.60 -16.15
CA PHE A 346 14.30 2.06 -17.50
C PHE A 346 13.21 1.04 -17.80
N ALA A 347 12.93 0.11 -16.90
CA ALA A 347 11.85 -0.86 -17.05
C ALA A 347 10.49 -0.16 -17.16
N THR A 348 10.22 0.78 -16.26
CA THR A 348 8.95 1.52 -16.24
C THR A 348 8.72 2.32 -17.51
N PHE A 349 9.68 3.13 -17.93
CA PHE A 349 9.55 3.92 -19.15
C PHE A 349 9.56 3.04 -20.40
N GLY A 350 10.44 2.05 -20.47
CA GLY A 350 10.54 1.13 -21.60
C GLY A 350 9.26 0.33 -21.83
N LEU A 351 8.75 -0.33 -20.79
CA LEU A 351 7.50 -1.10 -20.85
C LEU A 351 6.30 -0.20 -21.16
N SER A 352 6.27 1.01 -20.60
CA SER A 352 5.18 1.96 -20.86
C SER A 352 5.15 2.44 -22.29
N VAL A 353 6.29 2.82 -22.86
CA VAL A 353 6.39 3.23 -24.27
C VAL A 353 5.99 2.07 -25.19
N ALA A 354 6.48 0.85 -24.89
CA ALA A 354 6.13 -0.33 -25.67
C ALA A 354 4.63 -0.62 -25.62
N SER A 355 4.10 -0.70 -24.43
CA SER A 355 2.67 -0.99 -24.20
C SER A 355 1.78 0.05 -24.88
N TYR A 356 2.15 1.32 -24.79
CA TYR A 356 1.42 2.40 -25.46
C TYR A 356 1.41 2.22 -26.99
N HIS A 357 2.57 2.03 -27.61
CA HIS A 357 2.67 1.98 -29.08
C HIS A 357 2.20 0.67 -29.69
N PHE A 358 2.36 -0.45 -28.98
CA PHE A 358 2.03 -1.77 -29.54
C PHE A 358 0.69 -2.32 -29.09
N VAL A 359 0.16 -1.91 -27.95
CA VAL A 359 -1.09 -2.42 -27.38
C VAL A 359 -2.15 -1.32 -27.24
N GLU A 360 -1.88 -0.26 -26.46
CA GLU A 360 -2.88 0.76 -26.13
C GLU A 360 -3.35 1.54 -27.36
N ASP A 361 -2.47 2.23 -28.07
CA ASP A 361 -2.84 3.10 -29.18
C ASP A 361 -3.41 2.34 -30.40
N PRO A 362 -2.85 1.17 -30.81
CA PRO A 362 -3.47 0.37 -31.88
C PRO A 362 -4.87 -0.13 -31.56
N ILE A 363 -5.11 -0.62 -30.36
CA ILE A 363 -6.45 -1.12 -29.96
C ILE A 363 -7.41 0.06 -29.78
N ARG A 364 -6.98 1.15 -29.17
CA ARG A 364 -7.77 2.38 -29.02
C ARG A 364 -8.27 2.93 -30.37
N ARG A 365 -7.43 2.91 -31.41
CA ARG A 365 -7.79 3.37 -32.76
C ARG A 365 -8.49 2.31 -33.60
N SER A 366 -8.54 1.07 -33.15
CA SER A 366 -9.17 -0.02 -33.89
C SER A 366 -10.69 0.09 -33.87
N ASN A 367 -11.32 -0.66 -34.80
CA ASN A 367 -12.77 -0.85 -34.80
C ASN A 367 -13.20 -2.10 -33.99
N PHE A 368 -12.35 -2.55 -33.05
CA PHE A 368 -12.69 -3.62 -32.13
C PHE A 368 -13.94 -3.24 -31.34
N LEU A 369 -14.88 -4.16 -31.18
CA LEU A 369 -16.19 -3.96 -30.54
C LEU A 369 -17.19 -3.08 -31.32
N GLU A 370 -16.83 -2.48 -32.49
CA GLU A 370 -17.81 -1.74 -33.27
C GLU A 370 -18.83 -2.70 -33.98
N PRO A 371 -20.08 -2.27 -34.24
CA PRO A 371 -21.05 -3.05 -34.98
C PRO A 371 -20.52 -3.52 -36.35
N ARG A 372 -21.00 -4.67 -36.80
CA ARG A 372 -20.54 -5.27 -38.07
C ARG A 372 -20.63 -4.32 -39.26
N ALA A 373 -21.70 -3.50 -39.33
CA ALA A 373 -21.90 -2.51 -40.39
C ALA A 373 -20.77 -1.46 -40.42
N VAL A 374 -20.43 -0.88 -39.25
CA VAL A 374 -19.35 0.11 -39.09
C VAL A 374 -17.98 -0.50 -39.45
N ARG A 375 -17.74 -1.74 -39.07
CA ARG A 375 -16.52 -2.48 -39.42
C ARG A 375 -16.40 -2.72 -40.91
N ALA A 376 -17.51 -3.07 -41.59
CA ALA A 376 -17.55 -3.30 -43.05
C ALA A 376 -17.27 -2.00 -43.80
N GLU A 377 -17.88 -0.88 -43.40
CA GLU A 377 -17.62 0.44 -44.00
C GLU A 377 -16.20 0.91 -43.79
N ALA A 378 -15.64 0.72 -42.59
CA ALA A 378 -14.25 1.05 -42.29
C ALA A 378 -13.27 0.22 -43.11
N ARG A 379 -13.55 -1.08 -43.35
CA ARG A 379 -12.78 -1.92 -44.27
C ARG A 379 -12.82 -1.42 -45.71
N ARG A 380 -14.00 -1.02 -46.20
CA ARG A 380 -14.16 -0.41 -47.53
C ARG A 380 -13.34 0.89 -47.68
N LYS A 381 -13.44 1.81 -46.70
CA LYS A 381 -12.68 3.04 -46.69
C LYS A 381 -11.16 2.83 -46.61
N ARG A 382 -10.69 1.79 -45.91
CA ARG A 382 -9.28 1.41 -45.83
C ARG A 382 -8.76 0.82 -47.14
N LYS A 383 -9.56 0.01 -47.83
CA LYS A 383 -9.20 -0.55 -49.16
C LYS A 383 -9.02 0.56 -50.20
N ASN A 384 -9.78 1.65 -50.09
CA ASN A 384 -9.69 2.81 -50.98
C ASN A 384 -8.62 3.85 -50.56
N ARG A 385 -7.93 3.68 -49.40
CA ARG A 385 -6.87 4.54 -48.89
C ARG A 385 -5.49 3.89 -48.88
N LEU A 386 -5.19 2.99 -49.83
CA LEU A 386 -3.84 2.46 -50.06
C LEU A 386 -2.91 3.57 -50.59
N GLY A 387 -2.48 4.44 -49.68
CA GLY A 387 -1.62 5.63 -49.95
C GLY A 387 -1.28 6.42 -48.71
N SER A 388 -1.69 6.05 -47.51
CA SER A 388 -1.36 6.73 -46.26
C SER A 388 -0.07 6.18 -45.66
N LYS A 389 0.85 7.09 -45.33
CA LYS A 389 2.14 6.82 -44.68
C LYS A 389 1.97 6.18 -43.33
N ASP A 390 1.69 4.88 -43.32
CA ASP A 390 1.89 4.04 -42.15
C ASP A 390 3.34 3.59 -42.14
N TYR A 391 4.01 3.67 -40.99
CA TYR A 391 5.37 3.12 -40.85
C TYR A 391 5.41 1.69 -41.37
N PRO A 392 6.45 1.29 -42.14
CA PRO A 392 6.57 -0.08 -42.63
C PRO A 392 6.45 -1.07 -41.46
N PRO A 393 5.77 -2.23 -41.65
CA PRO A 393 5.67 -3.25 -40.61
C PRO A 393 7.02 -3.63 -40.00
N ALA A 394 8.09 -3.63 -40.83
CA ALA A 394 9.45 -3.89 -40.39
C ALA A 394 9.95 -2.95 -39.28
N VAL A 395 9.60 -1.66 -39.33
CA VAL A 395 10.00 -0.69 -38.27
C VAL A 395 9.25 -0.95 -36.96
N ARG A 396 8.00 -1.41 -37.03
CA ARG A 396 7.22 -1.81 -35.84
C ARG A 396 7.81 -3.07 -35.21
N TYR A 397 8.16 -4.07 -36.00
CA TYR A 397 8.75 -5.33 -35.51
C TYR A 397 10.20 -5.13 -35.06
N ALA A 398 10.98 -4.25 -35.70
CA ALA A 398 12.33 -3.89 -35.22
C ALA A 398 12.30 -3.17 -33.89
N GLY A 399 11.34 -2.25 -33.68
CA GLY A 399 11.11 -1.60 -32.39
C GLY A 399 10.70 -2.59 -31.29
N LEU A 400 9.80 -3.53 -31.60
CA LEU A 400 9.40 -4.61 -30.69
C LEU A 400 10.60 -5.51 -30.35
N GLY A 401 11.35 -5.94 -31.36
CA GLY A 401 12.54 -6.78 -31.18
C GLY A 401 13.63 -6.09 -30.37
N ALA A 402 13.92 -4.83 -30.66
CA ALA A 402 14.88 -4.04 -29.88
C ALA A 402 14.46 -3.87 -28.42
N LEU A 403 13.16 -3.66 -28.16
CA LEU A 403 12.64 -3.51 -26.82
C LEU A 403 12.60 -4.83 -26.06
N THR A 404 12.20 -5.92 -26.72
CA THR A 404 12.26 -7.28 -26.14
C THR A 404 13.71 -7.65 -25.80
N LEU A 405 14.66 -7.36 -26.72
CA LEU A 405 16.08 -7.56 -26.47
C LEU A 405 16.59 -6.68 -25.32
N LEU A 406 16.15 -5.43 -25.22
CA LEU A 406 16.53 -4.52 -24.13
C LEU A 406 15.93 -5.03 -22.81
N THR A 407 14.66 -5.46 -22.79
CA THR A 407 14.00 -6.00 -21.59
C THR A 407 14.66 -7.31 -21.16
N VAL A 408 14.97 -8.21 -22.10
CA VAL A 408 15.71 -9.45 -21.85
C VAL A 408 17.15 -9.18 -21.42
N ALA A 409 17.81 -8.19 -22.01
CA ALA A 409 19.17 -7.78 -21.62
C ALA A 409 19.18 -7.16 -20.22
N VAL A 410 18.21 -6.31 -19.87
CA VAL A 410 18.04 -5.75 -18.52
C VAL A 410 17.70 -6.87 -17.52
N ALA A 411 16.79 -7.76 -17.86
CA ALA A 411 16.49 -8.92 -17.01
C ALA A 411 17.70 -9.87 -16.85
N ALA A 412 18.40 -10.18 -17.93
CA ALA A 412 19.61 -11.02 -17.89
C ALA A 412 20.76 -10.34 -17.15
N PHE A 413 20.89 -9.01 -17.24
CA PHE A 413 21.89 -8.24 -16.49
C PHE A 413 21.52 -8.17 -15.00
N SER A 414 20.22 -8.05 -14.68
CA SER A 414 19.70 -8.06 -13.29
C SER A 414 19.74 -9.46 -12.66
N LEU A 415 19.70 -10.52 -13.49
CA LEU A 415 19.83 -11.92 -13.09
C LEU A 415 21.29 -12.43 -13.13
N LYS A 416 22.28 -11.59 -13.48
CA LYS A 416 23.67 -11.96 -13.21
C LYS A 416 23.78 -12.23 -11.70
N PRO A 417 24.40 -13.37 -11.30
CA PRO A 417 24.74 -13.53 -9.91
C PRO A 417 25.54 -12.28 -9.54
N LEU A 418 24.99 -11.48 -8.64
CA LEU A 418 25.74 -10.43 -7.97
C LEU A 418 27.00 -11.11 -7.44
N ASP A 419 28.13 -10.43 -7.51
CA ASP A 419 29.34 -10.87 -6.83
C ASP A 419 28.94 -11.39 -5.45
N PRO A 420 29.52 -12.54 -5.00
CA PRO A 420 29.11 -13.13 -3.73
C PRO A 420 29.00 -12.01 -2.71
N PRO A 421 27.90 -11.93 -1.95
CA PRO A 421 27.66 -10.85 -1.03
C PRO A 421 28.94 -10.61 -0.26
N ALA A 422 29.39 -9.36 -0.20
CA ALA A 422 30.67 -9.01 0.43
C ALA A 422 30.71 -9.79 1.73
N THR A 423 31.69 -10.66 1.86
CA THR A 423 31.92 -11.51 3.03
C THR A 423 31.62 -10.63 4.24
N PRO A 424 30.74 -11.02 5.18
CA PRO A 424 30.45 -10.19 6.34
C PRO A 424 31.78 -9.67 6.84
N PRO A 425 31.97 -8.35 7.02
CA PRO A 425 33.28 -7.77 7.27
C PRO A 425 33.93 -8.61 8.33
N ALA A 426 35.11 -9.18 8.01
CA ALA A 426 35.83 -10.09 8.90
C ALA A 426 35.85 -9.41 10.26
N ARG A 427 35.28 -10.04 11.29
CA ARG A 427 35.15 -9.51 12.64
C ARG A 427 36.49 -8.94 13.06
N THR A 428 36.71 -7.65 12.83
CA THR A 428 37.71 -6.90 13.57
C THR A 428 37.13 -6.76 14.97
N ALA A 429 37.73 -7.42 15.91
CA ALA A 429 37.41 -7.42 17.33
C ALA A 429 37.69 -6.04 17.98
N THR A 430 37.12 -4.98 17.41
CA THR A 430 37.25 -3.59 17.90
C THR A 430 36.04 -2.76 17.49
N ASP A 431 34.84 -3.24 17.81
CA ASP A 431 33.80 -2.30 18.23
C ASP A 431 33.88 -2.28 19.75
N PRO A 432 34.06 -1.10 20.40
CA PRO A 432 34.03 -1.05 21.84
C PRO A 432 32.64 -1.54 22.26
N ALA A 433 32.59 -2.75 22.84
CA ALA A 433 31.47 -3.16 23.64
C ALA A 433 31.13 -1.96 24.48
N ILE A 434 29.89 -1.48 24.38
CA ILE A 434 29.35 -0.50 25.31
C ILE A 434 29.64 -1.11 26.67
N ALA A 435 30.57 -0.55 27.38
CA ALA A 435 30.89 -0.92 28.73
C ALA A 435 29.74 -0.44 29.63
N SER A 436 28.57 -1.09 29.50
CA SER A 436 27.67 -1.26 30.61
C SER A 436 28.32 -2.31 31.48
N GLY A 437 28.71 -1.92 32.69
CA GLY A 437 29.34 -2.82 33.66
C GLY A 437 28.40 -3.90 34.20
N GLU A 438 27.69 -4.59 33.27
CA GLU A 438 26.87 -5.76 33.55
C GLU A 438 27.78 -6.98 33.48
N VAL A 439 28.01 -7.56 34.63
CA VAL A 439 28.55 -8.90 34.73
C VAL A 439 27.57 -9.83 34.01
N ALA A 440 27.92 -10.30 32.82
CA ALA A 440 27.09 -11.27 32.09
C ALA A 440 26.90 -12.50 32.98
N MET A 441 25.67 -12.77 33.41
CA MET A 441 25.39 -14.02 34.14
C MET A 441 25.64 -15.19 33.21
N PRO A 442 26.18 -16.30 33.71
CA PRO A 442 26.49 -17.46 32.85
C PRO A 442 25.20 -18.02 32.25
N MET A 443 25.17 -18.13 30.90
CA MET A 443 24.04 -18.72 30.19
C MET A 443 23.85 -20.18 30.60
N GLY A 444 22.63 -20.62 30.78
CA GLY A 444 22.30 -22.03 30.98
C GLY A 444 22.62 -22.87 29.74
N PRO A 445 22.64 -24.21 29.90
CA PRO A 445 23.02 -25.11 28.81
C PRO A 445 22.09 -25.03 27.59
N ALA A 446 20.77 -24.80 27.78
CA ALA A 446 19.84 -24.65 26.68
C ALA A 446 19.99 -23.29 25.96
N GLN A 447 20.28 -22.22 26.72
CA GLN A 447 20.63 -20.92 26.15
C GLN A 447 21.89 -20.97 25.30
N SER A 448 22.93 -21.66 25.81
CA SER A 448 24.20 -21.81 25.09
C SER A 448 24.04 -22.63 23.81
N ALA A 449 23.27 -23.71 23.84
CA ALA A 449 22.95 -24.51 22.66
C ALA A 449 22.15 -23.68 21.62
N LEU A 450 21.15 -22.95 22.04
CA LEU A 450 20.36 -22.08 21.16
C LEU A 450 21.23 -20.97 20.52
N ALA A 451 22.11 -20.34 21.31
CA ALA A 451 23.03 -19.33 20.80
C ALA A 451 23.95 -19.85 19.71
N ALA A 452 24.45 -21.07 19.86
CA ALA A 452 25.27 -21.74 18.84
C ALA A 452 24.47 -22.03 17.55
N GLU A 453 23.22 -22.47 17.66
CA GLU A 453 22.33 -22.63 16.50
C GLU A 453 22.00 -21.32 15.81
N ILE A 454 21.78 -20.23 16.56
CA ILE A 454 21.57 -18.89 16.02
C ILE A 454 22.80 -18.42 15.25
N ASP A 455 24.00 -18.58 15.81
CA ASP A 455 25.25 -18.21 15.14
C ASP A 455 25.45 -19.01 13.84
N ALA A 456 25.15 -20.29 13.86
CA ALA A 456 25.20 -21.14 12.67
C ALA A 456 24.20 -20.65 11.58
N ALA A 457 23.01 -20.26 11.98
CA ALA A 457 21.99 -19.76 11.05
C ALA A 457 22.35 -18.40 10.43
N VAL A 458 22.98 -17.51 11.20
CA VAL A 458 23.48 -16.21 10.69
C VAL A 458 24.55 -16.41 9.61
N ASN A 459 25.34 -17.45 9.71
CA ASN A 459 26.43 -17.78 8.76
C ASN A 459 25.99 -18.72 7.63
N ALA A 460 24.71 -19.11 7.57
CA ALA A 460 24.23 -20.06 6.56
C ALA A 460 24.17 -19.39 5.16
N THR A 461 24.70 -20.12 4.16
CA THR A 461 24.74 -19.68 2.75
C THR A 461 23.58 -20.20 1.92
N GLU A 462 22.89 -21.25 2.39
CA GLU A 462 21.76 -21.89 1.73
C GLU A 462 20.65 -22.16 2.73
N TRP A 463 19.41 -22.15 2.26
CA TRP A 463 18.26 -22.50 3.08
C TRP A 463 18.30 -23.99 3.44
N PRO A 464 18.14 -24.35 4.71
CA PRO A 464 17.93 -25.74 5.08
C PRO A 464 16.52 -26.21 4.64
N ALA A 465 16.26 -27.49 4.71
CA ALA A 465 14.90 -28.03 4.61
C ALA A 465 14.11 -27.60 5.84
N LEU A 466 13.38 -26.46 5.71
CA LEU A 466 12.60 -25.88 6.82
C LEU A 466 11.39 -26.76 7.17
N SER A 467 11.12 -26.90 8.46
CA SER A 467 9.96 -27.59 9.02
C SER A 467 9.42 -26.83 10.24
N PRO A 468 8.22 -26.17 10.12
CA PRO A 468 7.42 -26.07 8.89
C PRO A 468 8.15 -25.33 7.77
N THR A 469 7.65 -25.42 6.54
CA THR A 469 8.13 -24.58 5.44
C THR A 469 7.89 -23.10 5.76
N MET A 470 8.65 -22.19 5.15
CA MET A 470 8.45 -20.75 5.38
C MET A 470 7.02 -20.30 4.98
N ASP A 471 6.43 -20.90 3.93
CA ASP A 471 5.05 -20.61 3.53
C ASP A 471 4.04 -21.03 4.61
N GLU A 472 4.22 -22.20 5.22
CA GLU A 472 3.40 -22.66 6.34
C GLU A 472 3.59 -21.77 7.57
N ALA A 473 4.80 -21.33 7.86
CA ALA A 473 5.11 -20.42 8.95
C ALA A 473 4.43 -19.06 8.78
N ILE A 474 4.47 -18.49 7.56
CA ILE A 474 3.84 -17.19 7.23
C ILE A 474 2.32 -17.24 7.37
N THR A 475 1.71 -18.38 7.02
CA THR A 475 0.24 -18.54 7.03
C THR A 475 -0.27 -19.22 8.31
N GLY A 476 0.63 -19.64 9.18
CA GLY A 476 0.32 -20.35 10.42
C GLY A 476 -0.37 -19.49 11.47
N ALA A 477 -0.94 -20.17 12.47
CA ALA A 477 -1.55 -19.48 13.61
C ALA A 477 -0.45 -18.84 14.50
N GLN A 478 -0.77 -17.75 15.16
CA GLN A 478 0.14 -17.05 16.08
C GLN A 478 0.27 -17.74 17.46
N ALA A 479 -0.68 -18.60 17.81
CA ALA A 479 -0.63 -19.43 19.00
C ALA A 479 -1.35 -20.76 18.75
N PRO A 480 -1.02 -21.84 19.50
CA PRO A 480 -1.72 -23.11 19.39
C PRO A 480 -3.19 -22.98 19.80
N SER A 481 -4.02 -23.87 19.23
CA SER A 481 -5.39 -24.06 19.73
C SER A 481 -5.39 -24.37 21.24
N GLY A 482 -6.36 -23.84 21.99
CA GLY A 482 -6.41 -23.89 23.45
C GLY A 482 -5.62 -22.80 24.16
N ILE A 483 -4.70 -22.10 23.44
CA ILE A 483 -4.06 -20.87 23.90
C ILE A 483 -4.61 -19.66 23.14
N ALA A 484 -4.77 -19.78 21.83
CA ALA A 484 -5.21 -18.68 20.96
C ALA A 484 -6.56 -18.10 21.41
N GLU A 485 -7.48 -18.95 21.82
CA GLU A 485 -8.82 -18.55 22.29
C GLU A 485 -8.78 -17.64 23.52
N CYS A 486 -7.76 -17.79 24.37
CA CYS A 486 -7.55 -16.92 25.55
C CYS A 486 -7.23 -15.48 25.18
N GLY A 487 -6.71 -15.25 23.98
CA GLY A 487 -6.34 -13.94 23.46
C GLY A 487 -7.45 -13.24 22.66
N LEU A 488 -8.59 -13.87 22.44
CA LEU A 488 -9.71 -13.30 21.67
C LEU A 488 -10.52 -12.29 22.50
N VAL A 489 -11.33 -11.49 21.81
CA VAL A 489 -12.30 -10.54 22.41
C VAL A 489 -13.25 -11.31 23.33
N GLU A 490 -13.88 -12.35 22.80
CA GLU A 490 -14.68 -13.30 23.57
C GLU A 490 -13.79 -14.48 23.98
N ARG A 491 -13.28 -14.41 25.20
CA ARG A 491 -12.41 -15.48 25.72
C ARG A 491 -13.22 -16.53 26.50
N PRO A 492 -12.72 -17.77 26.56
CA PRO A 492 -13.28 -18.79 27.43
C PRO A 492 -13.08 -18.46 28.93
N ASP A 493 -13.70 -19.26 29.80
CA ASP A 493 -13.54 -19.14 31.26
C ASP A 493 -12.07 -19.15 31.68
N ALA A 494 -11.76 -18.46 32.78
CA ALA A 494 -10.40 -18.33 33.29
C ALA A 494 -9.72 -19.69 33.56
N ALA A 495 -10.50 -20.72 33.91
CA ALA A 495 -10.00 -22.08 34.12
C ALA A 495 -9.40 -22.69 32.84
N GLN A 496 -9.97 -22.39 31.67
CA GLN A 496 -9.46 -22.85 30.37
C GLN A 496 -8.18 -22.11 29.93
N CYS A 497 -7.94 -20.94 30.51
CA CYS A 497 -6.73 -20.14 30.28
C CYS A 497 -5.72 -20.26 31.43
N THR A 498 -5.83 -21.36 32.21
CA THR A 498 -4.93 -21.69 33.31
C THR A 498 -4.41 -23.12 33.13
N TRP A 499 -3.09 -23.28 33.18
CA TRP A 499 -2.38 -24.53 32.94
C TRP A 499 -1.47 -24.90 34.12
N GLY A 500 -1.18 -26.18 34.29
CA GLY A 500 -0.46 -26.73 35.45
C GLY A 500 -1.39 -27.32 36.47
N ALA A 501 -0.87 -27.74 37.66
CA ALA A 501 -1.69 -28.34 38.69
C ALA A 501 -2.65 -27.30 39.30
N PRO A 502 -3.95 -27.60 39.47
CA PRO A 502 -4.92 -26.62 39.99
C PRO A 502 -4.55 -26.11 41.38
N ASP A 503 -3.97 -26.98 42.22
CA ASP A 503 -3.53 -26.72 43.60
C ASP A 503 -2.07 -26.34 43.73
N ALA A 504 -1.39 -26.00 42.59
CA ALA A 504 0.00 -25.55 42.60
C ALA A 504 0.19 -24.34 43.53
N PRO A 505 1.24 -24.36 44.41
CA PRO A 505 1.43 -23.33 45.42
C PRO A 505 1.86 -21.97 44.79
N LYS A 506 2.42 -21.98 43.56
CA LYS A 506 2.91 -20.80 42.89
C LYS A 506 2.17 -20.54 41.58
N THR A 507 1.95 -19.25 41.30
CA THR A 507 1.19 -18.81 40.12
C THR A 507 1.98 -17.78 39.31
N ILE A 508 2.07 -18.00 37.99
CA ILE A 508 2.55 -17.02 37.01
C ILE A 508 1.33 -16.46 36.25
N MET A 509 1.22 -15.15 36.12
CA MET A 509 0.25 -14.52 35.23
C MET A 509 0.94 -13.75 34.11
N VAL A 510 0.39 -13.83 32.90
CA VAL A 510 0.94 -13.21 31.69
C VAL A 510 -0.03 -12.12 31.22
N LEU A 511 0.47 -10.87 31.09
CA LEU A 511 -0.27 -9.70 30.67
C LEU A 511 0.36 -9.09 29.42
N GLY A 512 -0.44 -8.53 28.54
CA GLY A 512 0.02 -7.84 27.35
C GLY A 512 -0.81 -8.13 26.11
N ASP A 513 -0.22 -7.87 24.97
CA ASP A 513 -0.83 -8.05 23.66
C ASP A 513 -0.42 -9.37 22.97
N SER A 514 -0.39 -9.39 21.64
CA SER A 514 0.02 -10.57 20.86
C SER A 514 1.43 -11.08 21.19
N MET A 515 2.34 -10.19 21.65
CA MET A 515 3.67 -10.60 22.10
C MET A 515 3.58 -11.43 23.38
N ALA A 516 2.72 -11.05 24.32
CA ALA A 516 2.47 -11.84 25.51
C ALA A 516 1.91 -13.22 25.13
N MET A 517 0.96 -13.28 24.20
CA MET A 517 0.41 -14.54 23.69
C MET A 517 1.48 -15.46 23.10
N SER A 518 2.49 -14.93 22.43
CA SER A 518 3.63 -15.71 21.88
C SER A 518 4.46 -16.41 22.96
N PHE A 519 4.52 -15.85 24.17
CA PHE A 519 5.27 -16.43 25.31
C PHE A 519 4.39 -17.31 26.23
N VAL A 520 3.08 -17.35 26.02
CA VAL A 520 2.19 -18.22 26.84
C VAL A 520 2.56 -19.69 26.72
N LEU A 521 2.89 -20.18 25.51
CA LEU A 521 3.20 -21.59 25.29
C LEU A 521 4.45 -22.05 26.06
N PRO A 522 5.61 -21.38 26.01
CA PRO A 522 6.75 -21.71 26.88
C PRO A 522 6.43 -21.70 28.36
N ILE A 523 5.65 -20.72 28.83
CA ILE A 523 5.26 -20.60 30.26
C ILE A 523 4.29 -21.70 30.67
N LYS A 524 3.31 -22.04 29.81
CA LYS A 524 2.44 -23.20 29.99
C LYS A 524 3.24 -24.49 30.14
N ASN A 525 4.17 -24.74 29.18
CA ASN A 525 5.01 -25.94 29.22
C ASN A 525 5.85 -26.01 30.51
N PHE A 526 6.36 -24.91 31.00
CA PHE A 526 7.05 -24.84 32.28
C PHE A 526 6.13 -25.20 33.45
N ALA A 527 4.93 -24.61 33.51
CA ALA A 527 3.98 -24.88 34.59
C ALA A 527 3.60 -26.38 34.64
N GLU A 528 3.29 -26.97 33.48
CA GLU A 528 2.94 -28.39 33.34
C GLU A 528 4.12 -29.32 33.71
N ALA A 529 5.35 -28.93 33.36
CA ALA A 529 6.56 -29.70 33.67
C ALA A 529 7.10 -29.48 35.10
N SER A 530 6.53 -28.57 35.87
CA SER A 530 7.05 -28.14 37.19
C SER A 530 6.86 -29.16 38.33
N GLY A 531 6.25 -30.32 38.05
CA GLY A 531 5.94 -31.29 39.06
C GLY A 531 4.90 -30.80 40.08
N GLY A 532 3.97 -29.99 39.64
CA GLY A 532 2.88 -29.42 40.48
C GLY A 532 3.29 -28.19 41.29
N GLN A 533 4.46 -27.63 41.06
CA GLN A 533 4.91 -26.46 41.81
C GLN A 533 4.37 -25.14 41.26
N TRP A 534 4.05 -25.07 39.97
CA TRP A 534 3.62 -23.87 39.30
C TRP A 534 2.33 -24.09 38.51
N LYS A 535 1.50 -23.06 38.44
CA LYS A 535 0.43 -22.90 37.46
C LYS A 535 0.61 -21.58 36.74
N ALA A 536 0.21 -21.52 35.47
CA ALA A 536 0.31 -20.37 34.62
C ALA A 536 -1.08 -19.93 34.15
N ARG A 537 -1.38 -18.65 34.17
CA ARG A 537 -2.64 -18.09 33.68
C ARG A 537 -2.36 -16.94 32.69
N SER A 538 -3.05 -16.94 31.56
CA SER A 538 -3.00 -15.84 30.58
C SER A 538 -4.18 -14.89 30.74
N GLU A 539 -3.87 -13.60 30.85
CA GLU A 539 -4.79 -12.48 30.73
C GLU A 539 -4.47 -11.59 29.52
N ALA A 540 -3.55 -12.02 28.66
CA ALA A 540 -3.17 -11.32 27.45
C ALA A 540 -4.31 -11.32 26.41
N MET A 541 -4.31 -10.32 25.51
CA MET A 541 -5.28 -10.21 24.42
C MET A 541 -4.59 -9.73 23.15
N PHE A 542 -4.82 -10.42 22.03
CA PHE A 542 -4.31 -9.98 20.72
C PHE A 542 -4.72 -8.53 20.43
N GLY A 543 -3.75 -7.71 19.98
CA GLY A 543 -3.98 -6.32 19.61
C GLY A 543 -4.21 -5.34 20.79
N CYS A 544 -4.32 -5.82 22.03
CA CYS A 544 -4.60 -4.98 23.20
C CYS A 544 -3.34 -4.71 24.02
N THR A 545 -2.56 -3.73 23.66
CA THR A 545 -1.35 -3.33 24.40
C THR A 545 -1.71 -2.93 25.83
N PHE A 546 -1.02 -3.50 26.83
CA PHE A 546 -1.26 -3.25 28.26
C PHE A 546 -0.63 -1.90 28.67
N VAL A 547 -1.31 -0.83 28.33
CA VAL A 547 -0.94 0.57 28.62
C VAL A 547 -2.21 1.38 28.88
N ASP A 548 -2.15 2.36 29.79
CA ASP A 548 -3.27 3.26 30.09
C ASP A 548 -3.41 4.34 29.02
N MET A 549 -3.87 3.92 27.85
CA MET A 549 -4.16 4.73 26.67
C MET A 549 -5.23 4.01 25.84
N ASP A 550 -5.93 4.76 25.00
CA ASP A 550 -6.74 4.19 23.94
C ASP A 550 -5.84 3.53 22.91
N VAL A 551 -6.06 2.26 22.67
CA VAL A 551 -5.33 1.48 21.67
C VAL A 551 -6.24 1.29 20.47
N SER A 552 -5.84 1.88 19.34
CA SER A 552 -6.50 1.66 18.06
C SER A 552 -5.85 0.47 17.37
N THR A 553 -6.67 -0.52 16.98
CA THR A 553 -6.27 -1.66 16.17
C THR A 553 -7.04 -1.64 14.85
N GLN A 554 -6.64 -2.47 13.90
CA GLN A 554 -7.36 -2.64 12.63
C GLN A 554 -8.76 -3.25 12.82
N ASP A 555 -8.97 -3.93 13.94
CA ASP A 555 -10.26 -4.51 14.32
C ASP A 555 -10.97 -3.62 15.35
N ALA A 556 -12.10 -3.07 14.96
CA ALA A 556 -12.90 -2.18 15.81
C ALA A 556 -13.42 -2.87 17.07
N ASP A 557 -13.77 -4.16 16.99
CA ASP A 557 -14.26 -4.94 18.14
C ASP A 557 -13.13 -5.14 19.16
N THR A 558 -11.92 -5.44 18.69
CA THR A 558 -10.72 -5.51 19.54
C THR A 558 -10.41 -4.18 20.21
N SER A 559 -10.46 -3.08 19.47
CA SER A 559 -10.24 -1.74 20.02
C SER A 559 -11.27 -1.36 21.09
N ALA A 560 -12.55 -1.67 20.85
CA ALA A 560 -13.64 -1.40 21.79
C ALA A 560 -13.57 -2.28 23.06
N ALA A 561 -13.13 -3.52 22.93
CA ALA A 561 -13.04 -4.46 24.05
C ALA A 561 -11.79 -4.24 24.94
N CYS A 562 -10.73 -3.63 24.40
CA CYS A 562 -9.43 -3.52 25.06
C CYS A 562 -9.46 -2.83 26.43
N PRO A 563 -10.18 -1.71 26.66
CA PRO A 563 -10.26 -1.10 28.00
C PRO A 563 -10.86 -2.03 29.07
N ALA A 564 -11.95 -2.74 28.72
CA ALA A 564 -12.59 -3.69 29.63
C ALA A 564 -11.69 -4.90 29.93
N ARG A 565 -10.92 -5.37 28.95
CA ARG A 565 -9.94 -6.47 29.12
C ARG A 565 -8.78 -6.08 30.02
N LYS A 566 -8.26 -4.85 29.94
CA LYS A 566 -7.24 -4.34 30.86
C LYS A 566 -7.76 -4.29 32.29
N ALA A 567 -8.98 -3.79 32.49
CA ALA A 567 -9.60 -3.74 33.80
C ALA A 567 -9.84 -5.15 34.38
N ALA A 568 -10.30 -6.10 33.56
CA ALA A 568 -10.48 -7.51 33.93
C ALA A 568 -9.15 -8.18 34.32
N ALA A 569 -8.08 -7.92 33.57
CA ALA A 569 -6.74 -8.43 33.87
C ALA A 569 -6.22 -7.90 35.22
N ILE A 570 -6.40 -6.62 35.51
CA ILE A 570 -6.05 -6.02 36.82
C ILE A 570 -6.85 -6.64 37.94
N ALA A 571 -8.17 -6.81 37.76
CA ALA A 571 -9.03 -7.48 38.75
C ALA A 571 -8.60 -8.94 39.02
N ALA A 572 -8.27 -9.68 37.97
CA ALA A 572 -7.79 -11.06 38.06
C ALA A 572 -6.45 -11.15 38.82
N VAL A 573 -5.50 -10.23 38.58
CA VAL A 573 -4.24 -10.19 39.36
C VAL A 573 -4.52 -9.92 40.84
N ASN A 574 -5.40 -8.99 41.17
CA ASN A 574 -5.76 -8.66 42.56
C ASN A 574 -6.48 -9.80 43.26
N GLU A 575 -7.29 -10.59 42.54
CA GLU A 575 -7.98 -11.77 43.05
C GLU A 575 -6.99 -12.93 43.29
N VAL A 576 -6.18 -13.26 42.28
CA VAL A 576 -5.27 -14.42 42.29
C VAL A 576 -4.08 -14.21 43.19
N ARG A 577 -3.58 -12.97 43.29
CA ARG A 577 -2.34 -12.60 43.99
C ARG A 577 -1.15 -13.46 43.56
N PRO A 578 -0.76 -13.42 42.30
CA PRO A 578 0.26 -14.31 41.74
C PRO A 578 1.64 -14.04 42.33
N ASP A 579 2.48 -15.09 42.38
CA ASP A 579 3.88 -14.94 42.76
C ASP A 579 4.64 -14.12 41.72
N VAL A 580 4.26 -14.28 40.43
CA VAL A 580 4.94 -13.59 39.33
C VAL A 580 3.91 -13.07 38.31
N VAL A 581 4.07 -11.83 37.90
CA VAL A 581 3.41 -11.24 36.73
C VAL A 581 4.45 -10.93 35.66
N ILE A 582 4.26 -11.46 34.45
CA ILE A 582 5.07 -11.16 33.27
C ILE A 582 4.28 -10.19 32.39
N ILE A 583 4.86 -9.03 32.06
CA ILE A 583 4.28 -8.04 31.16
C ILE A 583 5.15 -7.94 29.92
N THR A 584 4.59 -8.14 28.73
CA THR A 584 5.26 -7.93 27.44
C THR A 584 4.30 -7.45 26.38
N ASN A 585 4.74 -6.54 25.52
CA ASN A 585 3.92 -5.89 24.50
C ASN A 585 4.74 -5.54 23.25
N LEU A 586 4.06 -5.48 22.11
CA LEU A 586 4.60 -5.02 20.83
C LEU A 586 4.47 -3.49 20.69
N HIS A 587 4.75 -2.68 21.60
CA HIS A 587 4.57 -1.22 21.49
C HIS A 587 5.40 -0.59 20.33
N THR A 588 4.79 -0.41 19.17
CA THR A 588 5.50 0.09 17.99
C THR A 588 5.58 1.61 17.94
N ASP A 589 4.50 2.33 18.23
CA ASP A 589 4.35 3.76 17.96
C ASP A 589 4.19 4.63 19.19
N ILE A 590 4.34 4.04 20.39
CA ILE A 590 4.21 4.76 21.65
C ILE A 590 5.59 5.24 22.10
N THR A 591 5.75 6.55 22.32
CA THR A 591 7.01 7.11 22.81
C THR A 591 7.27 6.72 24.27
N ALA A 592 8.54 6.72 24.70
CA ALA A 592 8.90 6.37 26.07
C ALA A 592 8.21 7.28 27.13
N GLU A 593 7.96 8.55 26.78
CA GLU A 593 7.27 9.52 27.63
C GLU A 593 5.81 9.15 27.91
N LEU A 594 5.16 8.47 26.97
CA LEU A 594 3.78 7.99 27.13
C LEU A 594 3.76 6.56 27.66
N TRP A 595 4.66 5.70 27.16
CA TRP A 595 4.76 4.29 27.50
C TRP A 595 5.00 4.05 28.98
N ILE A 596 6.08 4.63 29.54
CA ILE A 596 6.50 4.37 30.91
C ILE A 596 5.41 4.76 31.92
N PRO A 597 4.84 6.00 31.91
CA PRO A 597 3.79 6.35 32.87
C PRO A 597 2.47 5.60 32.59
N GLY A 598 2.17 5.27 31.33
CA GLY A 598 0.96 4.57 30.97
C GLY A 598 0.92 3.14 31.53
N VAL A 599 1.99 2.35 31.34
CA VAL A 599 2.06 1.00 31.91
C VAL A 599 2.14 1.06 33.44
N LYS A 600 2.91 2.02 33.97
CA LYS A 600 3.04 2.20 35.43
C LYS A 600 1.67 2.44 36.10
N ARG A 601 0.80 3.29 35.53
CA ARG A 601 -0.53 3.55 36.12
C ARG A 601 -1.40 2.29 36.20
N LEU A 602 -1.29 1.38 35.23
CA LEU A 602 -2.01 0.10 35.31
C LEU A 602 -1.38 -0.83 36.35
N THR A 603 -0.04 -0.90 36.37
CA THR A 603 0.71 -1.77 37.28
C THR A 603 0.54 -1.36 38.73
N ASP A 604 0.50 -0.06 39.05
CA ASP A 604 0.31 0.46 40.39
C ASP A 604 -1.03 -0.03 41.03
N GLN A 605 -2.04 -0.40 40.22
CA GLN A 605 -3.34 -0.87 40.71
C GLN A 605 -3.29 -2.29 41.28
N PHE A 606 -2.21 -3.04 41.05
CA PHE A 606 -2.08 -4.41 41.55
C PHE A 606 -0.70 -4.75 42.13
N ALA A 607 0.30 -3.90 41.99
CA ALA A 607 1.69 -4.19 42.38
C ALA A 607 1.83 -4.68 43.82
N ALA A 608 0.98 -4.20 44.75
CA ALA A 608 0.99 -4.61 46.16
C ALA A 608 0.50 -6.07 46.37
N ASN A 609 -0.14 -6.67 45.38
CA ASN A 609 -0.70 -8.04 45.42
C ASN A 609 0.11 -9.05 44.59
N VAL A 610 1.32 -8.67 44.13
CA VAL A 610 2.18 -9.51 43.29
C VAL A 610 3.52 -9.73 43.99
N GLY A 611 4.00 -10.96 43.99
CA GLY A 611 5.33 -11.27 44.55
C GLY A 611 6.46 -10.64 43.74
N LYS A 612 6.41 -10.77 42.40
CA LYS A 612 7.44 -10.22 41.48
C LYS A 612 6.83 -9.78 40.15
N ILE A 613 7.27 -8.64 39.64
CA ILE A 613 6.90 -8.14 38.32
C ILE A 613 8.09 -8.29 37.37
N LEU A 614 7.88 -8.95 36.23
CA LEU A 614 8.87 -9.10 35.17
C LEU A 614 8.41 -8.32 33.94
N ILE A 615 9.24 -7.40 33.47
CA ILE A 615 9.05 -6.68 32.19
C ILE A 615 9.89 -7.37 31.16
N LEU A 616 9.25 -8.14 30.28
CA LEU A 616 9.91 -8.91 29.22
C LEU A 616 9.93 -8.07 27.94
N SER A 617 11.11 -7.85 27.36
CA SER A 617 11.21 -7.17 26.07
C SER A 617 10.53 -7.98 24.96
N ALA A 618 9.87 -7.31 24.03
CA ALA A 618 9.47 -7.95 22.78
C ALA A 618 10.71 -8.42 21.98
N PRO A 619 10.59 -9.48 21.17
CA PRO A 619 11.63 -9.87 20.22
C PRO A 619 12.04 -8.69 19.32
N PRO A 620 13.30 -8.57 18.89
CA PRO A 620 13.68 -7.59 17.87
C PRO A 620 12.87 -7.76 16.59
N ASN A 621 12.47 -6.67 15.95
CA ASN A 621 11.77 -6.77 14.68
C ASN A 621 12.71 -7.23 13.58
N ASP A 622 12.23 -8.15 12.74
CA ASP A 622 12.97 -8.72 11.61
C ASP A 622 12.44 -8.21 10.27
N LYS A 623 13.22 -8.46 9.21
CA LYS A 623 12.69 -8.38 7.85
C LYS A 623 11.53 -9.36 7.74
N LYS A 624 10.46 -8.93 7.06
CA LYS A 624 9.30 -9.80 6.85
C LYS A 624 9.67 -10.97 5.95
N PRO A 625 9.38 -12.21 6.35
CA PRO A 625 9.60 -13.37 5.49
C PRO A 625 8.90 -13.25 4.14
N THR A 626 7.71 -12.62 4.11
CA THR A 626 6.97 -12.35 2.86
C THR A 626 7.73 -11.51 1.86
N ASP A 627 8.64 -10.66 2.29
CA ASP A 627 9.35 -9.71 1.45
C ASP A 627 10.74 -10.20 1.05
N CYS A 628 11.43 -10.89 1.95
CA CYS A 628 12.79 -11.34 1.75
C CYS A 628 12.90 -12.82 1.32
N TYR A 629 11.93 -13.68 1.69
CA TYR A 629 11.92 -15.08 1.28
C TYR A 629 11.27 -15.24 -0.09
N THR A 630 12.11 -15.39 -1.10
CA THR A 630 11.72 -15.62 -2.49
C THR A 630 12.28 -16.96 -2.97
N ARG A 631 11.87 -17.39 -4.16
CA ARG A 631 12.39 -18.62 -4.77
C ARG A 631 13.88 -18.60 -5.10
N THR A 632 14.48 -17.42 -5.14
CA THR A 632 15.89 -17.20 -5.48
C THR A 632 16.68 -16.59 -4.33
N SER A 633 16.03 -16.28 -3.20
CA SER A 633 16.69 -15.68 -2.04
C SER A 633 17.60 -16.66 -1.31
N LYS A 634 18.58 -16.10 -0.63
CA LYS A 634 19.48 -16.81 0.30
C LYS A 634 19.15 -16.40 1.73
N PRO A 635 19.58 -17.15 2.75
CA PRO A 635 19.40 -16.78 4.16
C PRO A 635 19.82 -15.35 4.50
N ALA A 636 20.92 -14.88 3.90
CA ALA A 636 21.43 -13.52 4.10
C ALA A 636 20.45 -12.42 3.66
N ASP A 637 19.57 -12.69 2.70
CA ASP A 637 18.55 -11.72 2.24
C ASP A 637 17.51 -11.45 3.34
N CYS A 638 17.21 -12.46 4.18
CA CYS A 638 16.30 -12.37 5.31
C CYS A 638 17.01 -12.13 6.66
N LEU A 639 18.33 -11.94 6.64
CA LEU A 639 19.07 -11.61 7.85
C LEU A 639 18.71 -10.18 8.30
N SER A 640 18.37 -10.04 9.57
CA SER A 640 18.01 -8.77 10.19
C SER A 640 19.08 -8.28 11.14
N ARG A 641 19.06 -7.00 11.48
CA ARG A 641 19.89 -6.41 12.51
C ARG A 641 19.01 -5.66 13.50
N VAL A 642 19.31 -5.83 14.79
CA VAL A 642 18.60 -5.11 15.86
C VAL A 642 18.62 -3.60 15.61
N THR A 643 17.46 -2.99 15.48
CA THR A 643 17.28 -1.58 15.13
C THR A 643 17.54 -0.65 16.33
N ASP A 644 17.86 0.61 16.07
CA ASP A 644 18.01 1.62 17.14
C ASP A 644 16.66 1.91 17.81
N THR A 645 15.55 1.74 17.08
CA THR A 645 14.19 1.81 17.64
C THR A 645 13.99 0.72 18.70
N TRP A 646 14.32 -0.53 18.39
CA TRP A 646 14.24 -1.61 19.38
C TRP A 646 15.11 -1.34 20.61
N LYS A 647 16.35 -0.87 20.41
CA LYS A 647 17.25 -0.52 21.51
C LYS A 647 16.69 0.60 22.39
N ALA A 648 16.01 1.57 21.78
CA ALA A 648 15.33 2.66 22.52
C ALA A 648 14.18 2.13 23.38
N ARG A 649 13.37 1.20 22.82
CA ARG A 649 12.28 0.51 23.55
C ARG A 649 12.82 -0.34 24.70
N SER A 650 13.83 -1.15 24.44
CA SER A 650 14.50 -1.95 25.48
C SER A 650 14.98 -1.08 26.65
N ARG A 651 15.53 0.10 26.37
CA ARG A 651 15.88 1.08 27.43
C ARG A 651 14.65 1.62 28.18
N ALA A 652 13.53 1.85 27.46
CA ALA A 652 12.28 2.29 28.07
C ALA A 652 11.69 1.21 29.00
N ASP A 653 11.69 -0.06 28.55
CA ASP A 653 11.21 -1.21 29.33
C ASP A 653 12.08 -1.45 30.57
N ARG A 654 13.40 -1.29 30.47
CA ARG A 654 14.32 -1.35 31.63
C ARG A 654 14.02 -0.23 32.64
N ASN A 655 13.77 0.98 32.16
CA ASN A 655 13.36 2.10 33.01
C ASN A 655 12.00 1.86 33.66
N LEU A 656 11.05 1.31 32.89
CA LEU A 656 9.74 0.92 33.42
C LEU A 656 9.89 -0.12 34.53
N ALA A 657 10.65 -1.19 34.33
CA ALA A 657 10.91 -2.23 35.33
C ALA A 657 11.43 -1.61 36.63
N TYR A 658 12.41 -0.75 36.53
CA TYR A 658 12.93 -0.01 37.70
C TYR A 658 11.84 0.79 38.44
N ARG A 659 10.98 1.51 37.66
CA ARG A 659 9.93 2.37 38.25
C ARG A 659 8.75 1.58 38.87
N VAL A 660 8.52 0.36 38.47
CA VAL A 660 7.49 -0.51 39.07
C VAL A 660 8.05 -1.44 40.15
N GLY A 661 9.34 -1.34 40.47
CA GLY A 661 10.00 -2.25 41.42
C GLY A 661 10.14 -3.67 40.92
N GLY A 662 10.15 -3.84 39.59
CA GLY A 662 10.26 -5.14 38.90
C GLY A 662 11.64 -5.41 38.32
N THR A 663 11.76 -6.54 37.59
CA THR A 663 12.98 -6.94 36.89
C THR A 663 12.75 -6.85 35.37
N TYR A 664 13.72 -6.31 34.65
CA TYR A 664 13.74 -6.32 33.18
C TYR A 664 14.37 -7.62 32.66
N ILE A 665 13.74 -8.25 31.67
CA ILE A 665 14.23 -9.46 31.00
C ILE A 665 14.50 -9.13 29.53
N ASP A 666 15.77 -9.28 29.10
CA ASP A 666 16.15 -9.09 27.70
C ASP A 666 15.94 -10.40 26.90
N SER A 667 14.91 -10.43 26.07
CA SER A 667 14.60 -11.59 25.22
C SER A 667 15.52 -11.72 24.00
N ARG A 668 16.32 -10.71 23.68
CA ARG A 668 17.12 -10.61 22.45
C ARG A 668 17.99 -11.85 22.20
N GLY A 669 18.61 -12.39 23.24
CA GLY A 669 19.50 -13.56 23.16
C GLY A 669 18.80 -14.84 22.70
N LEU A 670 17.46 -14.87 22.71
CA LEU A 670 16.68 -16.00 22.18
C LEU A 670 16.49 -15.92 20.65
N PHE A 671 16.85 -14.81 20.02
CA PHE A 671 16.55 -14.52 18.61
C PHE A 671 17.79 -14.08 17.81
N CYS A 672 18.76 -13.46 18.45
CA CYS A 672 19.85 -12.77 17.77
C CYS A 672 21.20 -13.10 18.42
N THR A 673 22.26 -12.99 17.61
CA THR A 673 23.65 -13.06 18.11
C THR A 673 23.99 -11.87 19.01
N PRO A 674 25.07 -11.96 19.83
CA PRO A 674 25.57 -10.81 20.60
C PRO A 674 25.88 -9.59 19.73
N ASP A 675 26.30 -9.80 18.48
CA ASP A 675 26.58 -8.75 17.49
C ASP A 675 25.31 -8.16 16.85
N ASN A 676 24.13 -8.51 17.39
CA ASN A 676 22.81 -7.99 16.96
C ASN A 676 22.36 -8.44 15.56
N TYR A 677 22.79 -9.59 15.07
CA TYR A 677 22.24 -10.21 13.87
C TYR A 677 21.18 -11.25 14.24
N CYS A 678 20.01 -11.18 13.58
CA CYS A 678 18.86 -12.03 13.84
C CYS A 678 18.50 -12.81 12.56
N PRO A 679 18.68 -14.13 12.55
CA PRO A 679 18.34 -14.97 11.40
C PRO A 679 16.83 -15.22 11.34
N SER A 680 16.29 -15.47 10.16
CA SER A 680 14.87 -15.81 9.96
C SER A 680 14.54 -17.27 10.26
N PHE A 681 15.53 -18.12 10.50
CA PHE A 681 15.38 -19.51 10.93
C PHE A 681 16.51 -19.89 11.89
N VAL A 682 16.29 -20.94 12.70
CA VAL A 682 17.30 -21.52 13.59
C VAL A 682 17.23 -23.05 13.51
N GLY A 683 18.33 -23.69 13.09
CA GLY A 683 18.32 -25.08 12.69
C GLY A 683 17.45 -25.29 11.44
N THR A 684 16.31 -25.97 11.56
CA THR A 684 15.33 -26.13 10.49
C THR A 684 14.02 -25.38 10.76
N THR A 685 13.96 -24.55 11.82
CA THR A 685 12.71 -23.94 12.30
C THR A 685 12.66 -22.46 11.92
N PRO A 686 11.66 -21.98 11.17
CA PRO A 686 11.41 -20.56 10.96
C PRO A 686 11.17 -19.84 12.29
N VAL A 687 11.81 -18.68 12.47
CA VAL A 687 11.75 -17.93 13.75
C VAL A 687 10.43 -17.17 13.89
N LYS A 688 10.02 -16.47 12.83
CA LYS A 688 8.83 -15.60 12.86
C LYS A 688 7.96 -15.80 11.63
N SER A 689 6.65 -15.57 11.81
CA SER A 689 5.65 -15.58 10.75
C SER A 689 5.59 -14.27 9.98
N ASP A 690 5.93 -13.17 10.66
CA ASP A 690 5.99 -11.79 10.12
C ASP A 690 7.23 -11.06 10.67
N SER A 691 7.19 -9.73 10.78
CA SER A 691 8.32 -8.96 11.34
C SER A 691 8.51 -9.13 12.85
N ALA A 692 7.48 -9.58 13.59
CA ALA A 692 7.44 -9.55 15.03
C ALA A 692 7.03 -10.88 15.68
N HIS A 693 5.98 -11.55 15.17
CA HIS A 693 5.36 -12.69 15.83
C HIS A 693 6.16 -13.98 15.64
N ILE A 694 6.43 -14.65 16.74
CA ILE A 694 7.16 -15.91 16.81
C ILE A 694 6.29 -17.05 16.25
N THR A 695 6.86 -17.96 15.47
CA THR A 695 6.15 -19.19 15.09
C THR A 695 5.94 -20.10 16.29
N ILE A 696 4.87 -20.91 16.25
CA ILE A 696 4.57 -21.88 17.31
C ILE A 696 5.76 -22.81 17.54
N GLU A 697 6.36 -23.30 16.45
CA GLU A 697 7.47 -24.25 16.46
C GLU A 697 8.74 -23.64 17.07
N TYR A 698 8.98 -22.35 16.80
CA TYR A 698 10.11 -21.65 17.42
C TYR A 698 9.84 -21.38 18.91
N GLY A 699 8.62 -21.06 19.28
CA GLY A 699 8.19 -20.97 20.69
C GLY A 699 8.43 -22.29 21.45
N VAL A 700 8.12 -23.44 20.83
CA VAL A 700 8.45 -24.78 21.39
C VAL A 700 9.95 -24.96 21.50
N LYS A 701 10.71 -24.68 20.41
CA LYS A 701 12.18 -24.84 20.36
C LYS A 701 12.87 -24.03 21.44
N THR A 702 12.45 -22.79 21.65
CA THR A 702 13.09 -21.86 22.61
C THR A 702 12.61 -22.05 24.04
N SER A 703 11.57 -22.86 24.32
CA SER A 703 10.94 -22.98 25.64
C SER A 703 11.94 -23.23 26.77
N ARG A 704 12.90 -24.16 26.60
CA ARG A 704 13.89 -24.46 27.63
C ARG A 704 14.86 -23.30 27.88
N ALA A 705 15.37 -22.69 26.80
CA ALA A 705 16.27 -21.53 26.91
C ALA A 705 15.57 -20.31 27.53
N PHE A 706 14.30 -20.11 27.21
CA PHE A 706 13.49 -19.04 27.81
C PHE A 706 13.28 -19.26 29.31
N ILE A 707 13.00 -20.49 29.73
CA ILE A 707 12.82 -20.81 31.16
C ILE A 707 14.15 -20.67 31.90
N GLU A 708 15.27 -21.10 31.32
CA GLU A 708 16.59 -20.84 31.91
C GLU A 708 16.85 -19.32 32.06
N LEU A 709 16.47 -18.51 31.08
CA LEU A 709 16.56 -17.06 31.15
C LEU A 709 15.73 -16.50 32.31
N LEU A 710 14.48 -16.94 32.47
CA LEU A 710 13.63 -16.50 33.58
C LEU A 710 14.20 -16.92 34.95
N LEU A 711 14.74 -18.13 35.07
CA LEU A 711 15.31 -18.64 36.31
C LEU A 711 16.59 -17.92 36.70
N THR A 712 17.45 -17.54 35.73
CA THR A 712 18.66 -16.76 35.98
C THR A 712 18.35 -15.32 36.43
N GLU A 713 17.26 -14.75 35.96
CA GLU A 713 16.79 -13.41 36.33
C GLU A 713 15.84 -13.42 37.54
N GLY A 714 15.66 -14.59 38.15
CA GLY A 714 15.04 -14.77 39.46
C GLY A 714 13.53 -15.07 39.45
N LEU A 715 13.06 -15.92 38.52
CA LEU A 715 11.73 -16.56 38.62
C LEU A 715 11.67 -17.42 39.88
#